data_fd999089d19ed38a4973c8b1f5068232
#
_entry.id   fd999089d19ed38a4973c8b1f5068232
#
_cell.length_a   1.000
_cell.length_b   1.000
_cell.length_c   1.000
_cell.angle_alpha   90.00
_cell.angle_beta   90.00
_cell.angle_gamma   90.00
#
_symmetry.space_group_name_H-M   'P 1'
#
loop_
_entity.id
_entity.type
_entity.pdbx_description
1 polymer ?
#
loop_
_entity_poly.entity_id
_entity_poly.type
_entity_poly.pdbx_seq_one_letter_code
_entity_poly.pdbx_strand_id
1 'polypeptide(L)'
;MNHPELVRLALVTAITAALPQMVWAAGQDATAPTAQADTQTNTAPADKKQPTTGLKDTKSLQAVVVTANAGGVKKIDASYNVVTADLQQITDANPKSTADLLKISPGIWPESSGGQTGANIEIAGFPGGGDAPFFTMMVNGTPLYGLPSLSFMDSSSLFRLDDTIQRVEIVQGGPGAIFGPGQMGATANFILRQGTEVPSGDIGVTYGNEGLYRVDGFYGFPIAENWYGSIGGFYRKSDGVRDPQYTADNGGQLTATLTHDLDNGTLMFWARSLDDKNQYITPTALIQGGGSSYTSFPGIDALTGTYYSKAIQNVQVPGPYGNMLNANLANGRGGKLNYFGGTYSADYGDGWKVDDHFVVGGGQLNTNALFSGPNPKPLSYYLYGCNIAQPAGFCSSSNQPVDSDNLGLPAGTKVQANYVGGGAVPLNQSVIHQGWWYIQKELHTFNNDFRLSKELFDGNTLTAGYYFARSTDNDNWSLGNQMLMTNTNNAKPITVSYVQNGKTLYVTNPQGFTDFNDNFDTSENGVATNQAFYLSDSWKTGPWLLDASARLENIHATQNTCNFTTVDLDGNPNTLYDNKVQICNGTFTNLVYNKTHPSFTVGANYELADNMSVYGRANTGGHFDDFDNGIRGTDGNFSPMEKVRNLEAGFKYQTQVLYLDASVYFRKFTGLQYQETNGAGVPIGAISNYGSSTKGLNLNTTWSPIENLKFALVGDYMDGHYTNYNGCASYTDINGGTECVGLDGEPLQRQPKVRYMFTPSYRIVTSWGDITGFVTYTHIGQRYEDQSGLQPLGTYYTLDAGIVANYNENWQFTLRGTNLTNQIGLTEGNSRIFGVNTGIGGVIMARSIEGREVNLQAKYSF
;
A
#
# COMPACT_ATOMS: atom_id res chain seq x y z
N MET A 1 -11.60 -2.49 -33.26
CA MET A 1 -10.23 -2.09 -33.65
C MET A 1 -9.58 -1.57 -32.36
N ASN A 2 -8.66 -2.34 -31.79
CA ASN A 2 -8.06 -2.09 -30.48
C ASN A 2 -7.11 -0.89 -30.56
N HIS A 3 -7.39 0.14 -29.76
CA HIS A 3 -6.63 1.39 -29.66
C HIS A 3 -5.32 1.39 -28.80
N PRO A 4 -4.77 0.26 -28.31
CA PRO A 4 -3.50 0.29 -27.56
C PRO A 4 -2.26 0.54 -28.44
N GLU A 5 -2.32 0.28 -29.73
CA GLU A 5 -1.18 0.47 -30.62
C GLU A 5 -0.93 1.94 -31.01
N LEU A 6 -1.99 2.75 -31.08
CA LEU A 6 -1.85 4.18 -31.41
C LEU A 6 -1.17 5.01 -30.29
N VAL A 7 -1.39 4.66 -29.02
CA VAL A 7 -0.72 5.31 -27.89
C VAL A 7 0.75 4.89 -27.80
N ARG A 8 1.07 3.62 -28.10
CA ARG A 8 2.46 3.15 -28.20
C ARG A 8 3.22 3.81 -29.34
N LEU A 9 2.56 3.99 -30.50
CA LEU A 9 3.18 4.64 -31.67
C LEU A 9 3.43 6.13 -31.40
N ALA A 10 2.50 6.83 -30.77
CA ALA A 10 2.65 8.25 -30.43
C ALA A 10 3.77 8.50 -29.39
N LEU A 11 3.90 7.64 -28.38
CA LEU A 11 4.97 7.76 -27.37
C LEU A 11 6.36 7.42 -27.95
N VAL A 12 6.46 6.37 -28.75
CA VAL A 12 7.71 5.95 -29.42
C VAL A 12 8.11 6.98 -30.48
N THR A 13 7.17 7.54 -31.22
CA THR A 13 7.46 8.55 -32.25
C THR A 13 7.87 9.89 -31.65
N ALA A 14 7.32 10.28 -30.50
CA ALA A 14 7.74 11.50 -29.80
C ALA A 14 9.15 11.36 -29.20
N ILE A 15 9.52 10.19 -28.71
CA ILE A 15 10.85 9.91 -28.14
C ILE A 15 11.90 9.76 -29.23
N THR A 16 11.58 9.13 -30.37
CA THR A 16 12.53 8.94 -31.49
C THR A 16 12.73 10.20 -32.35
N ALA A 17 11.76 11.14 -32.38
CA ALA A 17 11.91 12.39 -33.08
C ALA A 17 12.75 13.45 -32.32
N ALA A 18 12.90 13.31 -31.01
CA ALA A 18 13.71 14.23 -30.19
C ALA A 18 15.21 13.86 -30.13
N LEU A 19 15.57 12.60 -30.41
CA LEU A 19 16.96 12.14 -30.29
C LEU A 19 17.95 12.57 -31.40
N PRO A 20 17.58 12.83 -32.65
CA PRO A 20 18.58 13.21 -33.67
C PRO A 20 19.02 14.69 -33.65
N GLN A 21 18.36 15.58 -32.90
CA GLN A 21 18.72 16.99 -32.86
C GLN A 21 19.64 17.41 -31.73
N MET A 22 19.94 16.51 -30.76
CA MET A 22 20.79 16.83 -29.61
C MET A 22 22.30 16.68 -29.81
N VAL A 23 22.76 16.23 -30.98
CA VAL A 23 24.20 15.92 -31.18
C VAL A 23 24.98 17.06 -31.88
N TRP A 24 24.36 18.20 -32.26
CA TRP A 24 25.03 19.23 -33.06
C TRP A 24 24.97 20.67 -32.50
N ALA A 25 24.87 20.89 -31.19
CA ALA A 25 24.92 22.21 -30.60
C ALA A 25 26.01 22.35 -29.51
N ALA A 26 27.20 21.83 -29.77
CA ALA A 26 28.39 22.11 -28.94
C ALA A 26 29.48 22.71 -29.82
N GLY A 27 29.56 24.01 -29.81
CA GLY A 27 30.68 24.79 -30.35
C GLY A 27 30.32 26.02 -31.14
N GLN A 28 30.29 27.17 -30.49
CA GLN A 28 31.08 28.35 -30.91
C GLN A 28 30.89 29.52 -29.95
N ASP A 29 32.01 30.07 -29.53
CA ASP A 29 32.22 31.31 -28.76
C ASP A 29 31.58 32.54 -29.40
N ALA A 30 31.09 33.47 -28.55
CA ALA A 30 31.31 34.92 -28.78
C ALA A 30 30.86 35.81 -27.60
N THR A 31 31.82 36.36 -26.93
CA THR A 31 31.94 37.73 -26.34
C THR A 31 30.71 38.55 -25.98
N ALA A 32 30.72 38.99 -24.72
CA ALA A 32 29.90 40.07 -24.13
C ALA A 32 30.07 41.44 -24.83
N PRO A 33 29.10 42.36 -24.64
CA PRO A 33 29.38 43.55 -23.87
C PRO A 33 28.30 44.03 -22.89
N THR A 34 28.78 44.76 -21.92
CA THR A 34 28.21 45.51 -20.83
C THR A 34 27.20 46.62 -21.23
N ALA A 35 26.14 46.85 -20.40
CA ALA A 35 25.90 48.12 -19.64
C ALA A 35 24.42 48.33 -19.28
N GLN A 36 24.19 48.47 -17.98
CA GLN A 36 23.33 49.44 -17.23
C GLN A 36 21.87 49.77 -17.68
N ALA A 37 20.88 49.60 -16.88
CA ALA A 37 20.34 50.50 -15.84
C ALA A 37 18.91 50.12 -15.41
N ASP A 38 18.72 50.12 -14.11
CA ASP A 38 17.54 50.29 -13.28
C ASP A 38 16.12 50.35 -13.87
N THR A 39 15.26 49.46 -13.43
CA THR A 39 13.95 49.82 -12.86
C THR A 39 13.41 48.68 -11.97
N GLN A 40 13.07 49.02 -10.74
CA GLN A 40 12.46 48.16 -9.74
C GLN A 40 11.02 47.78 -10.15
N THR A 41 10.73 46.48 -10.17
CA THR A 41 9.38 45.97 -9.95
C THR A 41 9.50 44.72 -9.09
N ASN A 42 8.76 44.73 -7.98
CA ASN A 42 8.70 43.64 -6.99
C ASN A 42 8.10 42.39 -7.61
N THR A 43 8.94 41.39 -7.87
CA THR A 43 8.56 40.01 -8.05
C THR A 43 9.31 39.18 -7.01
N ALA A 44 8.59 38.30 -6.33
CA ALA A 44 9.15 37.41 -5.31
C ALA A 44 10.35 36.59 -5.85
N PRO A 45 11.45 36.44 -5.11
CA PRO A 45 12.65 35.82 -5.63
C PRO A 45 12.50 34.33 -5.81
N ALA A 46 12.80 33.83 -7.00
CA ALA A 46 13.17 32.42 -7.20
C ALA A 46 14.38 32.08 -6.31
N ASP A 47 14.30 31.00 -5.57
CA ASP A 47 15.35 30.54 -4.66
C ASP A 47 16.66 30.30 -5.41
N LYS A 48 17.59 31.23 -5.23
CA LYS A 48 19.01 31.02 -5.56
C LYS A 48 19.55 29.95 -4.62
N LYS A 49 20.16 28.88 -5.17
CA LYS A 49 20.98 27.89 -4.43
C LYS A 49 21.85 28.64 -3.38
N GLN A 50 21.46 28.55 -2.11
CA GLN A 50 22.33 28.98 -1.01
C GLN A 50 23.32 27.85 -0.69
N PRO A 51 24.59 28.15 -0.38
CA PRO A 51 25.53 27.14 0.09
C PRO A 51 24.97 26.46 1.35
N THR A 52 25.01 25.14 1.38
CA THR A 52 24.57 24.32 2.50
C THR A 52 25.49 24.50 3.69
N THR A 53 25.28 25.54 4.48
CA THR A 53 25.89 25.68 5.80
C THR A 53 24.82 25.45 6.87
N GLY A 54 24.93 24.34 7.56
CA GLY A 54 24.07 23.95 8.67
C GLY A 54 22.95 22.98 8.28
N LEU A 55 22.53 22.11 9.21
CA LEU A 55 21.29 21.32 9.12
C LEU A 55 20.09 22.29 9.10
N LYS A 56 19.79 22.88 7.94
CA LYS A 56 18.50 23.55 7.76
C LYS A 56 17.44 22.47 7.77
N ASP A 57 16.67 22.43 8.86
CA ASP A 57 15.50 21.57 8.95
C ASP A 57 14.48 22.06 7.92
N THR A 58 14.30 21.28 6.84
CA THR A 58 13.36 21.59 5.77
C THR A 58 11.90 21.36 6.19
N LYS A 59 11.63 20.88 7.43
CA LYS A 59 10.30 20.86 8.05
C LYS A 59 9.88 22.29 8.45
N SER A 60 9.71 23.18 7.46
CA SER A 60 9.30 24.56 7.75
C SER A 60 7.78 24.66 7.90
N LEU A 61 7.30 25.27 8.99
CA LEU A 61 5.90 25.67 9.14
C LEU A 61 5.50 26.77 8.15
N GLN A 62 6.47 27.45 7.51
CA GLN A 62 6.21 28.44 6.45
C GLN A 62 6.06 27.79 5.06
N ALA A 63 6.31 26.48 4.92
CA ALA A 63 6.10 25.78 3.65
C ALA A 63 4.64 25.81 3.23
N VAL A 64 4.39 26.10 1.95
CA VAL A 64 3.04 26.10 1.37
C VAL A 64 2.71 24.69 0.92
N VAL A 65 1.54 24.19 1.33
CA VAL A 65 0.97 22.91 0.91
C VAL A 65 -0.24 23.16 0.03
N VAL A 66 -0.37 22.34 -1.01
CA VAL A 66 -1.46 22.44 -2.00
C VAL A 66 -2.48 21.31 -1.88
N THR A 67 -2.16 20.27 -1.10
CA THR A 67 -3.06 19.13 -0.88
C THR A 67 -4.17 19.49 0.09
N ALA A 68 -5.40 19.09 -0.24
CA ALA A 68 -6.61 19.35 0.58
C ALA A 68 -6.89 20.86 0.81
N ASN A 69 -6.50 21.71 -0.14
CA ASN A 69 -6.80 23.13 -0.14
C ASN A 69 -6.90 23.65 -1.59
N ALA A 70 -7.74 24.64 -1.83
CA ALA A 70 -7.98 25.16 -3.17
C ALA A 70 -6.90 26.15 -3.67
N GLY A 71 -6.19 26.84 -2.76
CA GLY A 71 -5.29 27.95 -3.13
C GLY A 71 -3.85 27.81 -2.60
N GLY A 72 -3.55 26.68 -1.93
CA GLY A 72 -2.34 26.53 -1.15
C GLY A 72 -2.44 27.27 0.20
N VAL A 73 -1.89 26.66 1.26
CA VAL A 73 -1.88 27.21 2.62
C VAL A 73 -0.52 26.95 3.26
N LYS A 74 -0.02 27.89 4.04
CA LYS A 74 1.17 27.64 4.85
C LYS A 74 0.86 26.59 5.92
N LYS A 75 1.79 25.71 6.22
CA LYS A 75 1.59 24.68 7.26
C LYS A 75 1.23 25.28 8.62
N ILE A 76 1.79 26.45 8.97
CA ILE A 76 1.47 27.14 10.22
C ILE A 76 0.00 27.56 10.29
N ASP A 77 -0.57 27.95 9.15
CA ASP A 77 -1.95 28.41 9.02
C ASP A 77 -2.95 27.25 8.90
N ALA A 78 -2.52 26.08 8.43
CA ALA A 78 -3.41 24.95 8.19
C ALA A 78 -4.11 24.51 9.48
N SER A 79 -5.44 24.39 9.46
CA SER A 79 -6.28 23.91 10.55
C SER A 79 -6.37 22.36 10.62
N TYR A 80 -5.33 21.68 10.16
CA TYR A 80 -5.17 20.22 10.14
C TYR A 80 -3.70 19.82 10.15
N ASN A 81 -3.44 18.53 10.46
CA ASN A 81 -2.08 17.99 10.40
C ASN A 81 -1.69 17.71 8.95
N VAL A 82 -0.54 18.24 8.54
CA VAL A 82 0.06 17.97 7.23
C VAL A 82 1.56 17.76 7.35
N VAL A 83 2.03 16.62 6.85
CA VAL A 83 3.46 16.28 6.80
C VAL A 83 3.95 16.44 5.37
N THR A 84 5.09 17.10 5.21
CA THR A 84 5.77 17.22 3.91
C THR A 84 7.17 16.64 4.00
N ALA A 85 7.62 16.01 2.93
CA ALA A 85 9.03 15.67 2.72
C ALA A 85 9.44 16.08 1.31
N ASP A 86 10.52 16.84 1.20
CA ASP A 86 11.15 17.18 -0.07
C ASP A 86 12.05 16.03 -0.56
N LEU A 87 12.58 16.17 -1.78
CA LEU A 87 13.44 15.16 -2.40
C LEU A 87 14.65 14.78 -1.52
N GLN A 88 15.28 15.77 -0.84
CA GLN A 88 16.42 15.48 0.02
C GLN A 88 16.01 14.65 1.24
N GLN A 89 14.88 14.99 1.88
CA GLN A 89 14.33 14.23 3.01
C GLN A 89 13.91 12.83 2.59
N ILE A 90 13.33 12.67 1.39
CA ILE A 90 12.97 11.37 0.83
C ILE A 90 14.25 10.55 0.57
N THR A 91 15.28 11.17 -0.01
CA THR A 91 16.57 10.54 -0.27
C THR A 91 17.28 10.12 1.03
N ASP A 92 17.30 11.00 2.03
CA ASP A 92 17.91 10.71 3.34
C ASP A 92 17.16 9.59 4.08
N ALA A 93 15.83 9.57 3.99
CA ALA A 93 15.00 8.50 4.55
C ALA A 93 15.22 7.17 3.82
N ASN A 94 15.56 7.21 2.53
CA ASN A 94 15.81 6.06 1.66
C ASN A 94 14.78 4.93 1.89
N PRO A 95 13.48 5.20 1.70
CA PRO A 95 12.43 4.23 1.97
C PRO A 95 12.53 3.05 1.01
N LYS A 96 12.23 1.83 1.48
CA LYS A 96 12.24 0.62 0.66
C LYS A 96 11.15 0.63 -0.42
N SER A 97 10.04 1.29 -0.14
CA SER A 97 8.88 1.35 -1.02
C SER A 97 8.13 2.67 -0.89
N THR A 98 7.18 2.91 -1.78
CA THR A 98 6.28 4.06 -1.70
C THR A 98 5.48 4.06 -0.40
N ALA A 99 5.00 2.90 0.02
CA ALA A 99 4.28 2.76 1.28
C ALA A 99 5.20 3.02 2.50
N ASP A 100 6.44 2.57 2.47
CA ASP A 100 7.40 2.76 3.57
C ASP A 100 7.65 4.25 3.87
N LEU A 101 7.62 5.12 2.85
CA LEU A 101 7.74 6.57 3.03
C LEU A 101 6.65 7.14 3.93
N LEU A 102 5.45 6.57 3.94
CA LEU A 102 4.31 7.09 4.71
C LEU A 102 4.52 7.06 6.23
N LYS A 103 5.50 6.29 6.72
CA LYS A 103 5.91 6.27 8.15
C LYS A 103 6.37 7.61 8.68
N ILE A 104 6.74 8.55 7.80
CA ILE A 104 7.09 9.92 8.22
C ILE A 104 5.90 10.69 8.79
N SER A 105 4.66 10.23 8.55
CA SER A 105 3.43 10.84 9.07
C SER A 105 2.96 10.11 10.35
N PRO A 106 2.78 10.82 11.48
CA PRO A 106 2.24 10.20 12.67
C PRO A 106 0.84 9.63 12.39
N GLY A 107 0.50 8.51 12.99
CA GLY A 107 -0.81 7.87 12.81
C GLY A 107 -1.02 7.15 11.48
N ILE A 108 -0.03 7.11 10.57
CA ILE A 108 -0.05 6.26 9.38
C ILE A 108 1.03 5.19 9.52
N TRP A 109 0.65 3.94 9.32
CA TRP A 109 1.57 2.83 9.43
C TRP A 109 1.38 1.83 8.29
N PRO A 110 2.25 1.87 7.28
CA PRO A 110 2.28 0.86 6.24
C PRO A 110 3.02 -0.38 6.75
N GLU A 111 2.43 -1.53 6.57
CA GLU A 111 3.06 -2.83 6.77
C GLU A 111 3.24 -3.50 5.42
N SER A 112 4.49 -3.84 5.07
CA SER A 112 4.82 -4.46 3.77
C SER A 112 4.42 -5.94 3.76
N SER A 113 3.15 -6.22 4.03
CA SER A 113 2.59 -7.58 4.06
C SER A 113 2.68 -8.26 2.71
N GLY A 114 2.53 -7.53 1.63
CA GLY A 114 2.64 -8.05 0.26
C GLY A 114 4.01 -7.83 -0.40
N GLY A 115 5.04 -7.41 0.36
CA GLY A 115 6.34 -7.02 -0.19
C GLY A 115 6.42 -5.52 -0.43
N GLN A 116 7.09 -5.07 -1.49
CA GLN A 116 7.25 -3.65 -1.80
C GLN A 116 5.94 -2.99 -2.30
N THR A 117 4.99 -3.77 -2.77
CA THR A 117 3.61 -3.37 -3.04
C THR A 117 2.65 -4.33 -2.36
N GLY A 118 1.41 -3.93 -2.17
CA GLY A 118 0.47 -4.71 -1.40
C GLY A 118 0.63 -4.48 0.11
N ALA A 119 0.96 -3.26 0.49
CA ALA A 119 1.04 -2.88 1.89
C ALA A 119 -0.35 -2.73 2.50
N ASN A 120 -0.52 -3.24 3.71
CA ASN A 120 -1.61 -2.81 4.58
C ASN A 120 -1.24 -1.42 5.11
N ILE A 121 -2.01 -0.39 4.76
CA ILE A 121 -1.77 0.98 5.23
C ILE A 121 -2.77 1.29 6.32
N GLU A 122 -2.31 1.13 7.56
CA GLU A 122 -3.12 1.40 8.74
C GLU A 122 -3.14 2.89 9.03
N ILE A 123 -4.33 3.44 9.29
CA ILE A 123 -4.53 4.83 9.70
C ILE A 123 -5.14 4.82 11.09
N ALA A 124 -4.53 5.51 12.03
CA ALA A 124 -4.95 5.52 13.43
C ALA A 124 -6.45 5.84 13.59
N GLY A 125 -7.19 4.91 14.18
CA GLY A 125 -8.62 5.01 14.42
C GLY A 125 -9.52 4.81 13.21
N PHE A 126 -8.99 4.46 12.05
CA PHE A 126 -9.78 3.95 10.92
C PHE A 126 -9.82 2.43 10.97
N PRO A 127 -10.92 1.78 10.57
CA PRO A 127 -10.96 0.32 10.55
C PRO A 127 -9.80 -0.24 9.76
N GLY A 128 -9.07 -1.21 10.35
CA GLY A 128 -7.98 -1.90 9.68
C GLY A 128 -8.49 -2.91 8.67
N GLY A 129 -7.64 -3.29 7.76
CA GLY A 129 -7.92 -4.29 6.73
C GLY A 129 -6.88 -4.27 5.62
N GLY A 130 -6.91 -5.29 4.76
CA GLY A 130 -6.11 -5.31 3.54
C GLY A 130 -6.51 -4.21 2.55
N ASP A 131 -5.65 -4.00 1.55
CA ASP A 131 -5.91 -3.13 0.39
C ASP A 131 -6.15 -1.63 0.69
N ALA A 132 -5.89 -1.17 1.92
CA ALA A 132 -5.84 0.23 2.34
C ALA A 132 -7.07 1.09 1.91
N PRO A 133 -8.32 0.72 2.25
CA PRO A 133 -9.53 1.33 1.71
C PRO A 133 -9.71 2.82 2.07
N PHE A 134 -9.05 3.30 3.11
CA PHE A 134 -9.13 4.69 3.58
C PHE A 134 -7.93 5.55 3.21
N PHE A 135 -7.10 5.07 2.27
CA PHE A 135 -5.91 5.77 1.82
C PHE A 135 -6.01 6.14 0.34
N THR A 136 -5.71 7.40 0.01
CA THR A 136 -5.65 7.87 -1.37
C THR A 136 -4.24 8.32 -1.74
N MET A 137 -3.73 7.83 -2.87
CA MET A 137 -2.49 8.27 -3.48
C MET A 137 -2.78 9.12 -4.71
N MET A 138 -2.17 10.31 -4.75
CA MET A 138 -2.32 11.27 -5.84
C MET A 138 -0.98 11.60 -6.49
N VAL A 139 -1.01 11.94 -7.75
CA VAL A 139 0.11 12.57 -8.47
C VAL A 139 -0.35 13.94 -8.94
N ASN A 140 0.37 14.99 -8.54
CA ASN A 140 0.03 16.39 -8.85
C ASN A 140 -1.46 16.73 -8.57
N GLY A 141 -1.99 16.25 -7.44
CA GLY A 141 -3.35 16.56 -7.00
C GLY A 141 -4.46 15.67 -7.59
N THR A 142 -4.14 14.68 -8.41
CA THR A 142 -5.15 13.79 -9.04
C THR A 142 -4.90 12.33 -8.64
N PRO A 143 -5.93 11.58 -8.20
CA PRO A 143 -5.80 10.16 -7.90
C PRO A 143 -5.54 9.37 -9.20
N LEU A 144 -4.73 8.31 -9.10
CA LEU A 144 -4.41 7.44 -10.25
C LEU A 144 -5.53 6.44 -10.58
N TYR A 145 -6.51 6.27 -9.70
CA TYR A 145 -7.72 5.48 -9.94
C TYR A 145 -8.91 6.13 -9.25
N GLY A 146 -10.09 6.09 -9.85
CA GLY A 146 -11.25 6.86 -9.41
C GLY A 146 -12.06 6.23 -8.28
N LEU A 147 -11.79 4.97 -7.93
CA LEU A 147 -12.33 4.31 -6.74
C LEU A 147 -11.26 4.24 -5.65
N PRO A 148 -11.66 4.17 -4.36
CA PRO A 148 -10.71 4.22 -3.26
C PRO A 148 -9.81 3.00 -3.18
N SER A 149 -10.34 1.82 -3.42
CA SER A 149 -9.61 0.55 -3.41
C SER A 149 -10.30 -0.52 -4.25
N LEU A 150 -9.60 -1.62 -4.47
CA LEU A 150 -10.12 -2.88 -4.99
C LEU A 150 -9.39 -4.00 -4.27
N SER A 151 -10.00 -5.19 -4.14
CA SER A 151 -9.33 -6.36 -3.59
C SER A 151 -8.05 -6.69 -4.38
N PHE A 152 -7.00 -7.06 -3.68
CA PHE A 152 -5.66 -7.30 -4.25
C PHE A 152 -5.02 -6.07 -4.92
N MET A 153 -5.54 -4.87 -4.68
CA MET A 153 -4.99 -3.62 -5.18
C MET A 153 -5.07 -2.54 -4.10
N ASP A 154 -3.96 -2.22 -3.49
CA ASP A 154 -3.81 -0.96 -2.76
C ASP A 154 -3.19 0.12 -3.66
N SER A 155 -3.29 1.38 -3.24
CA SER A 155 -2.78 2.51 -4.02
C SER A 155 -1.28 2.44 -4.31
N SER A 156 -0.48 1.73 -3.48
CA SER A 156 0.96 1.55 -3.70
C SER A 156 1.27 0.65 -4.90
N SER A 157 0.29 -0.13 -5.36
CA SER A 157 0.40 -0.93 -6.59
C SER A 157 0.43 -0.09 -7.87
N LEU A 158 -0.10 1.13 -7.83
CA LEU A 158 -0.22 2.04 -8.98
C LEU A 158 1.01 2.93 -9.19
N PHE A 159 1.89 3.02 -8.20
CA PHE A 159 2.94 4.03 -8.16
C PHE A 159 4.20 3.49 -7.48
N ARG A 160 5.38 3.82 -8.04
CA ARG A 160 6.67 3.57 -7.39
C ARG A 160 7.38 4.88 -7.11
N LEU A 161 8.03 4.95 -5.96
CA LEU A 161 8.86 6.08 -5.57
C LEU A 161 10.17 6.05 -6.36
N ASP A 162 10.54 7.19 -6.97
CA ASP A 162 11.79 7.40 -7.69
C ASP A 162 12.22 8.88 -7.67
N ASP A 163 13.35 9.20 -8.31
CA ASP A 163 13.93 10.55 -8.37
C ASP A 163 13.10 11.56 -9.19
N THR A 164 11.98 11.15 -9.80
CA THR A 164 11.06 12.08 -10.46
C THR A 164 10.12 12.81 -9.49
N ILE A 165 10.18 12.50 -8.19
CA ILE A 165 9.38 13.14 -7.16
C ILE A 165 10.13 14.33 -6.57
N GLN A 166 9.51 15.51 -6.59
CA GLN A 166 10.03 16.70 -5.97
C GLN A 166 9.76 16.72 -4.46
N ARG A 167 8.53 16.39 -4.08
CA ARG A 167 8.09 16.31 -2.68
C ARG A 167 6.83 15.47 -2.55
N VAL A 168 6.55 15.06 -1.34
CA VAL A 168 5.27 14.46 -0.94
C VAL A 168 4.59 15.34 0.10
N GLU A 169 3.28 15.45 0.01
CA GLU A 169 2.40 16.09 0.99
C GLU A 169 1.41 15.04 1.51
N ILE A 170 1.45 14.76 2.82
CA ILE A 170 0.59 13.75 3.46
C ILE A 170 -0.36 14.48 4.40
N VAL A 171 -1.65 14.35 4.13
CA VAL A 171 -2.75 14.89 4.94
C VAL A 171 -3.49 13.73 5.59
N GLN A 172 -3.63 13.79 6.91
CA GLN A 172 -4.41 12.82 7.66
C GLN A 172 -5.71 13.46 8.15
N GLY A 173 -6.87 12.91 7.76
CA GLY A 173 -8.17 13.54 8.04
C GLY A 173 -8.30 14.91 7.36
N GLY A 174 -8.57 15.96 8.11
CA GLY A 174 -8.66 17.32 7.60
C GLY A 174 -9.76 17.51 6.56
N PRO A 175 -9.58 18.39 5.57
CA PRO A 175 -10.52 18.58 4.48
C PRO A 175 -10.38 17.54 3.35
N GLY A 176 -9.66 16.43 3.56
CA GLY A 176 -9.48 15.36 2.57
C GLY A 176 -10.79 14.78 2.00
N ALA A 177 -11.87 14.79 2.79
CA ALA A 177 -13.20 14.39 2.33
C ALA A 177 -13.82 15.33 1.29
N ILE A 178 -13.28 16.52 1.07
CA ILE A 178 -13.84 17.54 0.17
C ILE A 178 -13.13 17.52 -1.19
N PHE A 179 -11.81 17.36 -1.19
CA PHE A 179 -10.99 17.46 -2.39
C PHE A 179 -10.63 16.07 -2.95
N GLY A 180 -10.49 16.00 -4.26
CA GLY A 180 -10.18 14.74 -4.95
C GLY A 180 -11.33 13.73 -4.87
N PRO A 181 -11.09 12.45 -4.58
CA PRO A 181 -12.10 11.39 -4.55
C PRO A 181 -12.93 11.37 -3.26
N GLY A 182 -12.86 12.38 -2.42
CA GLY A 182 -13.66 12.48 -1.19
C GLY A 182 -13.25 11.52 -0.07
N GLN A 183 -12.04 11.01 -0.11
CA GLN A 183 -11.53 10.01 0.86
C GLN A 183 -11.26 10.64 2.23
N MET A 184 -11.67 9.97 3.27
CA MET A 184 -11.67 10.51 4.63
C MET A 184 -10.45 10.15 5.48
N GLY A 185 -9.71 9.12 5.13
CA GLY A 185 -8.63 8.59 5.96
C GLY A 185 -7.36 9.44 5.85
N ALA A 186 -6.53 9.11 4.90
CA ALA A 186 -5.32 9.87 4.61
C ALA A 186 -5.10 9.98 3.10
N THR A 187 -4.46 11.07 2.70
CA THR A 187 -4.08 11.34 1.31
C THR A 187 -2.59 11.63 1.26
N ALA A 188 -1.87 10.96 0.35
CA ALA A 188 -0.50 11.33 -0.02
C ALA A 188 -0.47 11.82 -1.46
N ASN A 189 -0.03 13.06 -1.64
CA ASN A 189 0.11 13.70 -2.95
C ASN A 189 1.58 13.82 -3.32
N PHE A 190 1.98 13.14 -4.37
CA PHE A 190 3.34 13.17 -4.93
C PHE A 190 3.43 14.22 -6.01
N ILE A 191 4.21 15.26 -5.74
CA ILE A 191 4.46 16.36 -6.68
C ILE A 191 5.68 15.99 -7.52
N LEU A 192 5.50 16.00 -8.85
CA LEU A 192 6.55 15.66 -9.79
C LEU A 192 7.60 16.77 -9.94
N ARG A 193 8.86 16.37 -10.12
CA ARG A 193 9.94 17.29 -10.53
C ARG A 193 9.73 17.74 -11.97
N GLN A 194 10.02 18.99 -12.22
CA GLN A 194 9.92 19.62 -13.53
C GLN A 194 11.31 20.02 -14.03
N GLY A 195 11.43 20.24 -15.33
CA GLY A 195 12.57 20.96 -15.88
C GLY A 195 12.57 22.43 -15.46
N THR A 196 13.71 23.05 -15.53
CA THR A 196 13.92 24.48 -15.23
C THR A 196 14.81 25.13 -16.30
N GLU A 197 15.00 26.45 -16.22
CA GLU A 197 15.90 27.17 -17.12
C GLU A 197 17.33 26.64 -17.10
N VAL A 198 17.78 26.17 -15.92
CA VAL A 198 19.12 25.59 -15.75
C VAL A 198 18.98 24.07 -15.81
N PRO A 199 19.64 23.39 -16.77
CA PRO A 199 19.67 21.94 -16.79
C PRO A 199 20.23 21.36 -15.49
N SER A 200 19.59 20.34 -14.96
CA SER A 200 20.04 19.64 -13.76
C SER A 200 19.60 18.18 -13.79
N GLY A 201 20.34 17.33 -13.13
CA GLY A 201 20.03 15.92 -13.11
C GLY A 201 20.66 15.16 -11.96
N ASP A 202 20.19 13.95 -11.79
CA ASP A 202 20.71 12.98 -10.83
C ASP A 202 20.83 11.61 -11.50
N ILE A 203 21.87 10.87 -11.14
CA ILE A 203 22.00 9.44 -11.44
C ILE A 203 22.48 8.72 -10.19
N GLY A 204 21.78 7.65 -9.83
CA GLY A 204 22.06 6.86 -8.64
C GLY A 204 22.18 5.37 -8.95
N VAL A 205 23.04 4.68 -8.20
CA VAL A 205 23.14 3.22 -8.24
C VAL A 205 23.08 2.72 -6.81
N THR A 206 22.20 1.74 -6.57
CA THR A 206 22.06 1.06 -5.27
C THR A 206 22.38 -0.42 -5.43
N TYR A 207 23.16 -0.95 -4.50
CA TYR A 207 23.48 -2.37 -4.36
C TYR A 207 23.13 -2.86 -2.95
N GLY A 208 22.44 -4.00 -2.84
CA GLY A 208 22.02 -4.61 -1.57
C GLY A 208 22.47 -6.06 -1.43
N ASN A 209 22.50 -6.54 -0.18
CA ASN A 209 22.97 -7.90 0.16
C ASN A 209 22.00 -9.01 -0.29
N GLU A 210 20.74 -8.67 -0.65
CA GLU A 210 19.72 -9.56 -1.23
C GLU A 210 19.79 -9.63 -2.78
N GLY A 211 20.95 -9.35 -3.36
CA GLY A 211 21.14 -9.26 -4.80
C GLY A 211 20.42 -8.06 -5.43
N LEU A 212 20.07 -7.05 -4.60
CA LEU A 212 19.49 -5.81 -5.09
C LEU A 212 20.49 -5.06 -5.98
N TYR A 213 20.03 -4.73 -7.15
CA TYR A 213 20.63 -3.77 -8.05
C TYR A 213 19.56 -2.80 -8.53
N ARG A 214 19.75 -1.49 -8.27
CA ARG A 214 18.81 -0.46 -8.69
C ARG A 214 19.58 0.71 -9.29
N VAL A 215 19.09 1.23 -10.40
CA VAL A 215 19.55 2.46 -11.03
C VAL A 215 18.40 3.44 -11.06
N ASP A 216 18.64 4.65 -10.56
CA ASP A 216 17.71 5.79 -10.60
C ASP A 216 18.31 6.89 -11.46
N GLY A 217 17.47 7.68 -12.11
CA GLY A 217 17.92 8.84 -12.86
C GLY A 217 16.83 9.86 -13.07
N PHE A 218 17.24 11.12 -13.13
CA PHE A 218 16.41 12.26 -13.48
C PHE A 218 17.21 13.27 -14.26
N TYR A 219 16.61 13.87 -15.28
CA TYR A 219 17.18 15.00 -16.02
C TYR A 219 16.08 16.00 -16.37
N GLY A 220 16.25 17.26 -15.92
CA GLY A 220 15.42 18.40 -16.25
C GLY A 220 16.17 19.37 -17.13
N PHE A 221 15.49 19.97 -18.12
CA PHE A 221 16.12 20.81 -19.13
C PHE A 221 15.14 21.85 -19.71
N PRO A 222 15.62 23.01 -20.18
CA PRO A 222 14.83 23.93 -20.99
C PRO A 222 14.64 23.39 -22.41
N ILE A 223 13.47 23.60 -23.00
CA ILE A 223 13.18 23.27 -24.40
C ILE A 223 13.17 24.52 -25.26
N ALA A 224 12.50 25.56 -24.77
CA ALA A 224 12.38 26.88 -25.37
C ALA A 224 12.11 27.91 -24.27
N GLU A 225 11.96 29.17 -24.60
CA GLU A 225 11.54 30.22 -23.65
C GLU A 225 10.22 29.82 -23.00
N ASN A 226 10.20 29.80 -21.65
CA ASN A 226 9.05 29.36 -20.81
C ASN A 226 8.57 27.90 -21.03
N TRP A 227 9.35 27.06 -21.73
CA TRP A 227 9.07 25.66 -21.93
C TRP A 227 10.17 24.78 -21.35
N TYR A 228 9.79 23.87 -20.47
CA TYR A 228 10.71 22.99 -19.75
C TYR A 228 10.27 21.53 -19.87
N GLY A 229 11.25 20.66 -19.99
CA GLY A 229 11.02 19.20 -20.01
C GLY A 229 11.77 18.51 -18.91
N SER A 230 11.27 17.38 -18.48
CA SER A 230 12.03 16.44 -17.66
C SER A 230 11.76 14.99 -18.05
N ILE A 231 12.74 14.13 -17.76
CA ILE A 231 12.64 12.69 -17.89
C ILE A 231 13.39 12.02 -16.76
N GLY A 232 12.85 10.95 -16.21
CA GLY A 232 13.50 10.21 -15.14
C GLY A 232 12.75 8.93 -14.80
N GLY A 233 13.32 8.16 -13.86
CA GLY A 233 12.74 6.90 -13.46
C GLY A 233 13.76 5.98 -12.82
N PHE A 234 13.43 4.70 -12.72
CA PHE A 234 14.32 3.69 -12.18
C PHE A 234 14.17 2.35 -12.90
N TYR A 235 15.18 1.51 -12.74
CA TYR A 235 15.14 0.08 -13.00
C TYR A 235 15.75 -0.68 -11.81
N ARG A 236 15.13 -1.80 -11.40
CA ARG A 236 15.63 -2.63 -10.31
C ARG A 236 15.53 -4.13 -10.61
N LYS A 237 16.36 -4.88 -9.90
CA LYS A 237 16.32 -6.34 -9.81
C LYS A 237 16.78 -6.75 -8.42
N SER A 238 16.12 -7.77 -7.81
CA SER A 238 16.53 -8.35 -6.51
C SER A 238 16.11 -9.81 -6.44
N ASP A 239 16.87 -10.61 -5.68
CA ASP A 239 16.49 -11.98 -5.32
C ASP A 239 15.63 -11.99 -4.04
N GLY A 240 15.53 -10.84 -3.34
CA GLY A 240 14.76 -10.65 -2.11
C GLY A 240 15.41 -11.27 -0.86
N VAL A 241 15.07 -10.74 0.29
CA VAL A 241 15.51 -11.28 1.60
C VAL A 241 15.04 -12.72 1.79
N ARG A 242 13.86 -13.03 1.22
CA ARG A 242 13.24 -14.37 1.19
C ARG A 242 13.42 -14.98 -0.19
N ASP A 243 14.64 -15.44 -0.48
CA ASP A 243 15.05 -15.94 -1.80
C ASP A 243 14.19 -17.13 -2.28
N PRO A 244 13.37 -16.96 -3.35
CA PRO A 244 12.54 -18.02 -3.92
C PRO A 244 13.31 -18.90 -4.90
N GLN A 245 14.62 -18.74 -5.03
CA GLN A 245 15.52 -19.39 -6.01
C GLN A 245 15.30 -18.90 -7.47
N TYR A 246 14.68 -17.75 -7.63
CA TYR A 246 14.53 -16.98 -8.88
C TYR A 246 14.41 -15.49 -8.54
N THR A 247 14.50 -14.62 -9.55
CA THR A 247 14.39 -13.17 -9.32
C THR A 247 13.03 -12.81 -8.71
N ALA A 248 13.08 -12.31 -7.48
CA ALA A 248 11.88 -11.93 -6.70
C ALA A 248 11.28 -10.60 -7.18
N ASP A 249 12.13 -9.57 -7.30
CA ASP A 249 11.72 -8.24 -7.76
C ASP A 249 12.37 -7.90 -9.08
N ASN A 250 11.61 -7.33 -10.01
CA ASN A 250 12.16 -6.92 -11.31
C ASN A 250 11.24 -5.91 -11.99
N GLY A 251 11.83 -4.86 -12.52
CA GLY A 251 11.11 -3.90 -13.33
C GLY A 251 11.55 -2.48 -13.13
N GLY A 252 10.71 -1.55 -13.55
CA GLY A 252 11.02 -0.13 -13.47
C GLY A 252 9.85 0.77 -13.81
N GLN A 253 10.13 2.05 -13.76
CA GLN A 253 9.20 3.12 -14.04
C GLN A 253 9.91 4.23 -14.79
N LEU A 254 9.25 4.80 -15.78
CA LEU A 254 9.69 6.00 -16.52
C LEU A 254 8.65 7.07 -16.41
N THR A 255 9.07 8.31 -16.13
CA THR A 255 8.20 9.50 -16.05
C THR A 255 8.82 10.61 -16.89
N ALA A 256 7.99 11.31 -17.65
CA ALA A 256 8.37 12.53 -18.38
C ALA A 256 7.38 13.65 -18.05
N THR A 257 7.87 14.90 -18.02
CA THR A 257 7.05 16.09 -17.83
C THR A 257 7.33 17.13 -18.92
N LEU A 258 6.31 17.91 -19.25
CA LEU A 258 6.38 19.09 -20.10
C LEU A 258 5.65 20.23 -19.42
N THR A 259 6.37 21.30 -19.10
CA THR A 259 5.82 22.49 -18.41
C THR A 259 5.94 23.71 -19.30
N HIS A 260 4.90 24.53 -19.30
CA HIS A 260 4.87 25.84 -19.94
C HIS A 260 4.44 26.90 -18.92
N ASP A 261 5.32 27.86 -18.67
CA ASP A 261 5.00 29.04 -17.87
C ASP A 261 4.26 30.03 -18.74
N LEU A 262 3.02 30.32 -18.36
CA LEU A 262 2.13 31.29 -18.95
C LEU A 262 2.30 32.65 -18.25
N ASP A 263 1.95 33.77 -18.91
CA ASP A 263 1.99 35.08 -18.28
C ASP A 263 1.18 35.18 -16.97
N ASN A 264 0.12 34.35 -16.87
CA ASN A 264 -0.79 34.37 -15.72
C ASN A 264 -0.87 33.03 -14.98
N GLY A 265 0.02 32.08 -15.27
CA GLY A 265 -0.07 30.77 -14.63
C GLY A 265 0.87 29.72 -15.20
N THR A 266 0.53 28.46 -15.02
CA THR A 266 1.36 27.33 -15.45
C THR A 266 0.48 26.23 -16.07
N LEU A 267 0.94 25.67 -17.17
CA LEU A 267 0.40 24.46 -17.79
C LEU A 267 1.44 23.37 -17.75
N MET A 268 1.09 22.21 -17.19
CA MET A 268 1.99 21.07 -17.12
C MET A 268 1.30 19.81 -17.64
N PHE A 269 2.00 19.02 -18.44
CA PHE A 269 1.63 17.66 -18.81
C PHE A 269 2.67 16.68 -18.28
N TRP A 270 2.23 15.48 -17.97
CA TRP A 270 3.12 14.39 -17.57
C TRP A 270 2.65 13.05 -18.12
N ALA A 271 3.60 12.18 -18.37
CA ALA A 271 3.35 10.80 -18.76
C ALA A 271 4.18 9.86 -17.90
N ARG A 272 3.61 8.72 -17.54
CA ARG A 272 4.27 7.70 -16.72
C ARG A 272 3.97 6.31 -17.27
N SER A 273 5.02 5.48 -17.36
CA SER A 273 4.93 4.06 -17.69
C SER A 273 5.58 3.25 -16.58
N LEU A 274 4.84 2.31 -16.01
CA LEU A 274 5.28 1.36 -15.00
C LEU A 274 5.24 -0.06 -15.58
N ASP A 275 6.33 -0.81 -15.46
CA ASP A 275 6.38 -2.27 -15.64
C ASP A 275 7.29 -2.82 -14.53
N ASP A 276 6.69 -3.12 -13.37
CA ASP A 276 7.43 -3.53 -12.18
C ASP A 276 6.63 -4.54 -11.36
N LYS A 277 7.35 -5.47 -10.73
CA LYS A 277 6.79 -6.53 -9.92
C LYS A 277 7.67 -6.87 -8.73
N ASN A 278 7.04 -7.38 -7.68
CA ASN A 278 7.72 -7.92 -6.50
C ASN A 278 7.10 -9.25 -6.07
N GLN A 279 7.92 -10.05 -5.39
CA GLN A 279 7.41 -11.25 -4.73
C GLN A 279 6.37 -10.86 -3.66
N TYR A 280 5.27 -11.62 -3.62
CA TYR A 280 4.29 -11.50 -2.54
C TYR A 280 4.77 -12.30 -1.32
N ILE A 281 4.78 -11.68 -0.15
CA ILE A 281 5.20 -12.36 1.09
C ILE A 281 4.04 -13.21 1.61
N THR A 282 4.21 -14.53 1.59
CA THR A 282 3.24 -15.48 2.12
C THR A 282 3.45 -15.70 3.63
N PRO A 283 2.38 -15.83 4.45
CA PRO A 283 2.51 -16.26 5.82
C PRO A 283 3.27 -17.58 5.93
N THR A 284 4.17 -17.66 6.90
CA THR A 284 4.92 -18.89 7.24
C THR A 284 4.55 -19.39 8.62
N ALA A 285 4.82 -20.67 8.90
CA ALA A 285 4.58 -21.25 10.21
C ALA A 285 5.54 -20.65 11.25
N LEU A 286 4.99 -20.24 12.40
CA LEU A 286 5.70 -19.72 13.55
C LEU A 286 5.22 -20.39 14.82
N ILE A 287 6.05 -20.45 15.85
CA ILE A 287 5.68 -20.98 17.17
C ILE A 287 5.48 -19.81 18.13
N GLN A 288 4.31 -19.73 18.77
CA GLN A 288 4.00 -18.74 19.77
C GLN A 288 4.74 -19.06 21.08
N GLY A 289 5.53 -18.09 21.58
CA GLY A 289 6.19 -18.13 22.87
C GLY A 289 5.42 -17.39 23.97
N GLY A 290 6.02 -17.29 25.15
CA GLY A 290 5.48 -16.49 26.25
C GLY A 290 5.49 -14.99 25.94
N GLY A 291 4.51 -14.23 26.50
CA GLY A 291 4.42 -12.77 26.29
C GLY A 291 4.15 -12.35 24.85
N SER A 292 3.47 -13.19 24.06
CA SER A 292 3.21 -12.96 22.64
C SER A 292 4.48 -12.80 21.79
N SER A 293 5.56 -13.46 22.17
CA SER A 293 6.76 -13.61 21.34
C SER A 293 6.57 -14.75 20.33
N TYR A 294 7.37 -14.74 19.26
CA TYR A 294 7.29 -15.74 18.20
C TYR A 294 8.69 -16.20 17.81
N THR A 295 8.79 -17.47 17.42
CA THR A 295 10.03 -18.09 16.92
C THR A 295 9.77 -18.84 15.63
N SER A 296 10.83 -19.04 14.85
CA SER A 296 10.79 -19.84 13.62
C SER A 296 10.28 -21.27 13.89
N PHE A 297 9.45 -21.78 12.98
CA PHE A 297 9.09 -23.21 12.97
C PHE A 297 10.26 -24.03 12.41
N PRO A 298 10.50 -25.25 12.92
CA PRO A 298 11.58 -26.10 12.41
C PRO A 298 11.48 -26.32 10.89
N GLY A 299 12.53 -25.95 10.17
CA GLY A 299 12.63 -26.09 8.70
C GLY A 299 12.32 -24.82 7.91
N ILE A 300 11.76 -23.78 8.54
CA ILE A 300 11.53 -22.49 7.88
C ILE A 300 11.87 -21.33 8.81
N ASP A 301 12.74 -20.43 8.37
CA ASP A 301 13.12 -19.26 9.16
C ASP A 301 12.06 -18.13 9.05
N ALA A 302 11.75 -17.49 10.17
CA ALA A 302 10.72 -16.45 10.25
C ALA A 302 11.06 -15.19 9.45
N LEU A 303 12.35 -14.88 9.27
CA LEU A 303 12.83 -13.61 8.70
C LEU A 303 13.27 -13.76 7.23
N THR A 304 13.82 -14.92 6.87
CA THR A 304 14.43 -15.19 5.57
C THR A 304 13.81 -16.36 4.83
N GLY A 305 12.99 -17.18 5.52
CA GLY A 305 12.38 -18.38 4.93
C GLY A 305 11.18 -18.03 4.04
N THR A 306 10.98 -18.85 3.02
CA THR A 306 9.83 -18.75 2.10
C THR A 306 9.41 -20.13 1.61
N TYR A 307 8.11 -20.32 1.35
CA TYR A 307 7.61 -21.52 0.66
C TYR A 307 7.84 -21.46 -0.85
N TYR A 308 8.05 -20.29 -1.40
CA TYR A 308 8.36 -20.13 -2.83
C TYR A 308 9.64 -20.87 -3.18
N SER A 309 9.61 -21.57 -4.33
CA SER A 309 10.76 -22.30 -4.84
C SER A 309 10.73 -22.41 -6.36
N LYS A 310 11.87 -22.71 -6.94
CA LYS A 310 11.96 -22.99 -8.39
C LYS A 310 11.11 -24.20 -8.79
N ALA A 311 10.87 -25.15 -7.87
CA ALA A 311 10.07 -26.36 -8.13
C ALA A 311 8.58 -26.07 -8.38
N ILE A 312 8.07 -24.95 -7.81
CA ILE A 312 6.67 -24.55 -7.93
C ILE A 312 6.51 -23.23 -8.70
N GLN A 313 7.58 -22.70 -9.28
CA GLN A 313 7.55 -21.42 -9.95
C GLN A 313 6.54 -21.35 -11.10
N ASN A 314 6.48 -22.41 -11.92
CA ASN A 314 5.63 -22.48 -13.10
C ASN A 314 4.68 -23.66 -12.97
N VAL A 315 3.39 -23.39 -12.96
CA VAL A 315 2.34 -24.41 -12.82
C VAL A 315 1.17 -24.10 -13.78
N GLN A 316 0.26 -25.05 -13.89
CA GLN A 316 -1.01 -24.86 -14.58
C GLN A 316 -2.15 -24.91 -13.56
N VAL A 317 -3.04 -23.90 -13.63
CA VAL A 317 -4.26 -23.82 -12.82
C VAL A 317 -5.47 -23.61 -13.74
N PRO A 318 -6.67 -24.07 -13.38
CA PRO A 318 -7.86 -23.78 -14.16
C PRO A 318 -8.19 -22.30 -14.06
N GLY A 319 -8.54 -21.70 -15.19
CA GLY A 319 -9.10 -20.37 -15.25
C GLY A 319 -10.62 -20.40 -15.05
N PRO A 320 -11.25 -19.22 -14.91
CA PRO A 320 -12.69 -19.12 -14.66
C PRO A 320 -13.57 -19.81 -15.71
N TYR A 321 -13.06 -20.09 -16.88
CA TYR A 321 -13.79 -20.77 -17.97
C TYR A 321 -13.38 -22.25 -18.16
N GLY A 322 -12.64 -22.82 -17.20
CA GLY A 322 -12.20 -24.23 -17.26
C GLY A 322 -10.97 -24.49 -18.14
N ASN A 323 -10.44 -23.49 -18.82
CA ASN A 323 -9.18 -23.59 -19.55
C ASN A 323 -7.98 -23.53 -18.60
N MET A 324 -6.95 -24.34 -18.86
CA MET A 324 -5.72 -24.31 -18.06
C MET A 324 -4.89 -23.05 -18.38
N LEU A 325 -4.56 -22.28 -17.34
CA LEU A 325 -3.73 -21.08 -17.39
C LEU A 325 -2.31 -21.40 -16.94
N ASN A 326 -1.33 -20.82 -17.61
CA ASN A 326 0.08 -20.92 -17.18
C ASN A 326 0.35 -19.84 -16.13
N ALA A 327 0.45 -20.23 -14.90
CA ALA A 327 0.72 -19.37 -13.76
C ALA A 327 2.22 -19.41 -13.40
N ASN A 328 2.79 -18.25 -13.07
CA ASN A 328 4.20 -18.10 -12.74
C ASN A 328 4.38 -17.21 -11.50
N LEU A 329 4.88 -17.81 -10.40
CA LEU A 329 5.12 -17.09 -9.14
C LEU A 329 6.13 -15.94 -9.28
N ALA A 330 7.03 -15.98 -10.28
CA ALA A 330 7.93 -14.86 -10.56
C ALA A 330 7.21 -13.60 -11.07
N ASN A 331 5.93 -13.71 -11.48
CA ASN A 331 5.10 -12.53 -11.78
C ASN A 331 4.67 -11.81 -10.50
N GLY A 332 4.62 -12.52 -9.37
CA GLY A 332 4.37 -11.95 -8.05
C GLY A 332 3.18 -11.01 -8.01
N ARG A 333 3.32 -9.88 -7.32
CA ARG A 333 2.41 -8.74 -7.39
C ARG A 333 3.04 -7.69 -8.32
N GLY A 334 2.46 -7.54 -9.51
CA GLY A 334 3.03 -6.74 -10.57
C GLY A 334 2.03 -5.84 -11.27
N GLY A 335 2.53 -4.77 -11.89
CA GLY A 335 1.74 -3.84 -12.68
C GLY A 335 2.41 -3.45 -13.98
N LYS A 336 1.60 -3.38 -15.05
CA LYS A 336 1.93 -2.74 -16.33
C LYS A 336 0.94 -1.64 -16.59
N LEU A 337 1.29 -0.42 -16.17
CA LEU A 337 0.39 0.72 -16.13
C LEU A 337 0.95 1.89 -16.93
N ASN A 338 0.09 2.57 -17.66
CA ASN A 338 0.44 3.79 -18.40
C ASN A 338 -0.54 4.89 -18.04
N TYR A 339 -0.01 6.05 -17.68
CA TYR A 339 -0.77 7.22 -17.30
C TYR A 339 -0.32 8.43 -18.10
N PHE A 340 -1.28 9.29 -18.43
CA PHE A 340 -1.06 10.64 -18.93
C PHE A 340 -1.93 11.58 -18.11
N GLY A 341 -1.36 12.69 -17.65
CA GLY A 341 -2.08 13.68 -16.86
C GLY A 341 -1.62 15.09 -17.15
N GLY A 342 -2.36 16.04 -16.63
CA GLY A 342 -2.01 17.44 -16.74
C GLY A 342 -2.58 18.27 -15.61
N THR A 343 -1.97 19.42 -15.40
CA THR A 343 -2.42 20.46 -14.48
C THR A 343 -2.41 21.81 -15.18
N TYR A 344 -3.45 22.58 -14.98
CA TYR A 344 -3.56 23.96 -15.40
C TYR A 344 -3.89 24.80 -14.19
N SER A 345 -3.12 25.87 -13.95
CA SER A 345 -3.37 26.83 -12.87
C SER A 345 -3.12 28.23 -13.40
N ALA A 346 -4.13 29.10 -13.36
CA ALA A 346 -4.00 30.46 -13.88
C ALA A 346 -4.80 31.46 -13.04
N ASP A 347 -4.20 32.63 -12.86
CA ASP A 347 -4.79 33.81 -12.24
C ASP A 347 -5.28 34.79 -13.32
N TYR A 348 -6.57 35.07 -13.32
CA TYR A 348 -7.21 35.95 -14.31
C TYR A 348 -7.39 37.38 -13.83
N GLY A 349 -6.80 37.74 -12.71
CA GLY A 349 -6.95 39.05 -12.09
C GLY A 349 -8.27 39.22 -11.34
N ASP A 350 -8.43 40.35 -10.67
CA ASP A 350 -9.61 40.64 -9.84
C ASP A 350 -9.98 39.53 -8.85
N GLY A 351 -8.99 38.73 -8.41
CA GLY A 351 -9.18 37.59 -7.48
C GLY A 351 -9.78 36.34 -8.10
N TRP A 352 -9.87 36.20 -9.43
CA TRP A 352 -10.31 35.00 -10.11
C TRP A 352 -9.15 34.05 -10.39
N LYS A 353 -9.28 32.78 -10.00
CA LYS A 353 -8.30 31.74 -10.27
C LYS A 353 -9.00 30.49 -10.78
N VAL A 354 -8.38 29.80 -11.76
CA VAL A 354 -8.80 28.52 -12.29
C VAL A 354 -7.69 27.51 -12.02
N ASP A 355 -8.06 26.38 -11.45
CA ASP A 355 -7.19 25.18 -11.33
C ASP A 355 -7.93 23.99 -11.93
N ASP A 356 -7.25 23.23 -12.80
CA ASP A 356 -7.78 22.02 -13.42
C ASP A 356 -6.71 20.94 -13.42
N HIS A 357 -7.09 19.74 -12.96
CA HIS A 357 -6.20 18.60 -12.86
C HIS A 357 -6.87 17.39 -13.47
N PHE A 358 -6.17 16.67 -14.36
CA PHE A 358 -6.71 15.45 -14.92
C PHE A 358 -5.68 14.32 -15.02
N VAL A 359 -6.17 13.09 -15.05
CA VAL A 359 -5.40 11.90 -15.39
C VAL A 359 -6.24 10.94 -16.22
N VAL A 360 -5.63 10.31 -17.20
CA VAL A 360 -6.19 9.21 -17.98
C VAL A 360 -5.15 8.09 -18.04
N GLY A 361 -5.57 6.87 -17.88
CA GLY A 361 -4.64 5.74 -17.98
C GLY A 361 -5.19 4.46 -17.38
N GLY A 362 -4.27 3.56 -17.09
CA GLY A 362 -4.55 2.24 -16.55
C GLY A 362 -3.65 1.18 -17.15
N GLY A 363 -4.10 -0.06 -17.11
CA GLY A 363 -3.41 -1.24 -17.61
C GLY A 363 -3.67 -2.45 -16.74
N GLN A 364 -2.70 -3.37 -16.71
CA GLN A 364 -2.84 -4.66 -16.04
C GLN A 364 -2.17 -4.67 -14.66
N LEU A 365 -2.86 -5.26 -13.69
CA LEU A 365 -2.33 -5.68 -12.40
C LEU A 365 -2.49 -7.19 -12.27
N ASN A 366 -1.45 -7.86 -11.78
CA ASN A 366 -1.43 -9.29 -11.60
C ASN A 366 -1.01 -9.64 -10.17
N THR A 367 -1.62 -10.69 -9.61
CA THR A 367 -1.15 -11.33 -8.38
C THR A 367 -1.01 -12.82 -8.63
N ASN A 368 0.23 -13.32 -8.60
CA ASN A 368 0.57 -14.73 -8.61
C ASN A 368 1.25 -15.04 -7.28
N ALA A 369 0.54 -15.69 -6.37
CA ALA A 369 0.96 -15.77 -4.99
C ALA A 369 0.56 -17.08 -4.32
N LEU A 370 1.29 -17.46 -3.27
CA LEU A 370 0.84 -18.45 -2.32
C LEU A 370 0.10 -17.76 -1.17
N PHE A 371 -0.98 -18.35 -0.72
CA PHE A 371 -1.73 -17.90 0.44
C PHE A 371 -1.77 -19.00 1.49
N SER A 372 -1.69 -18.61 2.79
CA SER A 372 -1.63 -19.58 3.86
C SER A 372 -2.92 -20.39 3.99
N GLY A 373 -2.74 -21.69 4.06
CA GLY A 373 -3.75 -22.65 4.48
C GLY A 373 -3.72 -22.96 5.99
N PRO A 374 -4.20 -24.13 6.39
CA PRO A 374 -4.15 -24.61 7.76
C PRO A 374 -2.72 -24.75 8.31
N ASN A 375 -2.59 -24.89 9.64
CA ASN A 375 -1.31 -25.13 10.28
C ASN A 375 -0.63 -26.42 9.76
N PRO A 376 0.71 -26.44 9.67
CA PRO A 376 1.45 -27.60 9.16
C PRO A 376 1.26 -28.83 10.06
N LYS A 377 1.20 -30.02 9.43
CA LYS A 377 1.02 -31.33 10.07
C LYS A 377 1.96 -32.37 9.48
N PRO A 378 2.22 -33.47 10.18
CA PRO A 378 2.90 -34.62 9.58
C PRO A 378 2.10 -35.21 8.41
N LEU A 379 2.78 -35.71 7.38
CA LEU A 379 2.13 -36.35 6.24
C LEU A 379 1.19 -37.51 6.69
N SER A 380 1.58 -38.26 7.73
CA SER A 380 0.74 -39.31 8.31
C SER A 380 -0.61 -38.80 8.81
N TYR A 381 -0.65 -37.59 9.40
CA TYR A 381 -1.92 -36.98 9.81
C TYR A 381 -2.79 -36.60 8.60
N TYR A 382 -2.19 -36.03 7.58
CA TYR A 382 -2.90 -35.70 6.35
C TYR A 382 -3.51 -36.95 5.69
N LEU A 383 -2.76 -38.05 5.63
CA LEU A 383 -3.24 -39.29 4.99
C LEU A 383 -4.33 -40.01 5.79
N TYR A 384 -4.14 -40.11 7.09
CA TYR A 384 -4.88 -41.07 7.91
C TYR A 384 -5.73 -40.44 9.03
N GLY A 385 -5.55 -39.13 9.29
CA GLY A 385 -6.11 -38.49 10.46
C GLY A 385 -5.53 -39.00 11.77
N CYS A 386 -6.23 -38.77 12.91
CA CYS A 386 -5.80 -39.22 14.23
C CYS A 386 -6.14 -40.68 14.57
N ASN A 387 -6.64 -41.46 13.62
CA ASN A 387 -7.06 -42.83 13.85
C ASN A 387 -5.92 -43.87 13.83
N ILE A 388 -4.67 -43.43 13.64
CA ILE A 388 -3.50 -44.31 13.63
C ILE A 388 -2.64 -44.05 14.85
N ALA A 389 -2.12 -45.13 15.47
CA ALA A 389 -1.17 -45.10 16.56
C ALA A 389 0.07 -44.28 16.13
N GLN A 390 0.08 -43.00 16.44
CA GLN A 390 1.19 -42.09 16.27
C GLN A 390 2.05 -42.02 17.53
N PRO A 391 3.33 -41.66 17.46
CA PRO A 391 4.13 -41.40 18.63
C PRO A 391 3.37 -40.48 19.58
N ALA A 392 3.34 -40.81 20.85
CA ALA A 392 2.62 -40.10 21.90
C ALA A 392 2.88 -38.60 21.82
N GLY A 393 1.81 -37.82 21.61
CA GLY A 393 1.83 -36.36 21.58
C GLY A 393 1.14 -35.72 20.40
N PHE A 394 0.94 -36.38 19.26
CA PHE A 394 0.38 -35.77 18.05
C PHE A 394 -1.15 -35.91 17.90
N CYS A 395 -1.76 -36.84 18.55
CA CYS A 395 -3.20 -37.10 18.48
C CYS A 395 -3.79 -37.42 19.85
N SER A 396 -3.73 -36.50 20.81
CA SER A 396 -4.55 -36.61 22.02
C SER A 396 -5.97 -36.12 21.71
N SER A 397 -6.97 -36.79 22.27
CA SER A 397 -8.39 -36.39 22.11
C SER A 397 -8.69 -34.95 22.60
N SER A 398 -7.76 -34.33 23.29
CA SER A 398 -7.84 -32.95 23.82
C SER A 398 -7.16 -31.91 22.95
N ASN A 399 -6.42 -32.29 21.90
CA ASN A 399 -5.63 -31.38 21.06
C ASN A 399 -5.89 -31.61 19.56
N GLN A 400 -7.10 -32.06 19.20
CA GLN A 400 -7.47 -32.18 17.79
C GLN A 400 -7.83 -30.78 17.25
N PRO A 401 -7.07 -30.23 16.30
CA PRO A 401 -7.66 -29.18 15.50
C PRO A 401 -8.87 -29.80 14.78
N VAL A 402 -10.00 -29.14 14.89
CA VAL A 402 -11.16 -29.42 14.06
C VAL A 402 -10.87 -28.87 12.67
N ASP A 403 -10.02 -29.57 11.91
CA ASP A 403 -9.89 -29.27 10.50
C ASP A 403 -10.21 -30.52 9.69
N SER A 404 -10.93 -30.31 8.63
CA SER A 404 -11.28 -31.31 7.61
C SER A 404 -10.12 -31.62 6.67
N ASP A 405 -8.92 -31.13 6.94
CA ASP A 405 -7.78 -31.20 6.05
C ASP A 405 -7.01 -32.52 6.21
N ASN A 406 -7.71 -33.60 6.11
CA ASN A 406 -7.12 -34.94 6.03
C ASN A 406 -8.00 -35.90 5.20
N LEU A 407 -7.37 -36.91 4.61
CA LEU A 407 -8.06 -37.90 3.77
C LEU A 407 -8.80 -38.96 4.56
N GLY A 408 -8.57 -39.11 5.86
CA GLY A 408 -9.21 -40.10 6.73
C GLY A 408 -9.07 -41.53 6.27
N LEU A 409 -7.99 -41.88 5.57
CA LEU A 409 -7.80 -43.18 4.98
C LEU A 409 -7.68 -44.25 6.07
N PRO A 410 -8.32 -45.44 5.91
CA PRO A 410 -8.15 -46.56 6.84
C PRO A 410 -6.67 -46.97 6.97
N ALA A 411 -6.30 -47.45 8.17
CA ALA A 411 -4.99 -48.03 8.41
C ALA A 411 -4.73 -49.21 7.44
N GLY A 412 -3.54 -49.26 6.85
CA GLY A 412 -3.15 -50.28 5.89
C GLY A 412 -3.56 -49.99 4.44
N THR A 413 -4.21 -48.84 4.16
CA THR A 413 -4.42 -48.38 2.77
C THR A 413 -3.09 -48.25 2.06
N LYS A 414 -2.97 -48.81 0.84
CA LYS A 414 -1.78 -48.66 0.00
C LYS A 414 -1.73 -47.23 -0.56
N VAL A 415 -0.87 -46.41 0.03
CA VAL A 415 -0.65 -45.01 -0.37
C VAL A 415 0.72 -44.88 -1.02
N GLN A 416 0.79 -44.11 -2.08
CA GLN A 416 2.04 -43.60 -2.68
C GLN A 416 2.10 -42.08 -2.48
N ALA A 417 3.07 -41.60 -1.72
CA ALA A 417 3.37 -40.21 -1.55
C ALA A 417 4.82 -39.93 -1.97
N ASN A 418 5.02 -39.08 -2.99
CA ASN A 418 6.32 -38.82 -3.55
C ASN A 418 6.53 -37.33 -3.73
N TYR A 419 7.77 -36.84 -3.62
CA TYR A 419 8.12 -35.50 -4.10
C TYR A 419 7.89 -35.42 -5.61
N VAL A 420 7.42 -34.31 -6.08
CA VAL A 420 7.44 -33.99 -7.52
C VAL A 420 8.91 -33.98 -7.97
N GLY A 421 9.23 -34.78 -8.98
CA GLY A 421 10.62 -35.04 -9.39
C GLY A 421 11.23 -36.31 -8.84
N GLY A 422 10.52 -37.05 -7.94
CA GLY A 422 10.85 -38.40 -7.49
C GLY A 422 11.33 -38.51 -6.04
N GLY A 423 11.22 -39.70 -5.50
CA GLY A 423 11.55 -40.05 -4.13
C GLY A 423 10.35 -40.05 -3.19
N ALA A 424 10.24 -41.10 -2.33
CA ALA A 424 9.16 -41.21 -1.37
C ALA A 424 9.24 -40.16 -0.27
N VAL A 425 8.11 -39.63 0.15
CA VAL A 425 8.02 -38.67 1.25
C VAL A 425 7.86 -39.42 2.58
N PRO A 426 8.69 -39.18 3.60
CA PRO A 426 8.56 -39.77 4.91
C PRO A 426 7.23 -39.42 5.60
N LEU A 427 6.60 -40.35 6.29
CA LEU A 427 5.33 -40.13 6.99
C LEU A 427 5.39 -39.05 8.08
N ASN A 428 6.57 -38.80 8.65
CA ASN A 428 6.80 -37.78 9.66
C ASN A 428 7.22 -36.42 9.05
N GLN A 429 7.31 -36.31 7.71
CA GLN A 429 7.57 -35.04 7.04
C GLN A 429 6.45 -34.06 7.39
N SER A 430 6.82 -32.88 7.90
CA SER A 430 5.89 -31.78 8.06
C SER A 430 5.46 -31.26 6.68
N VAL A 431 4.16 -31.26 6.44
CA VAL A 431 3.54 -30.83 5.18
C VAL A 431 2.53 -29.73 5.44
N ILE A 432 2.20 -28.98 4.41
CA ILE A 432 1.23 -27.88 4.45
C ILE A 432 0.47 -27.82 3.13
N HIS A 433 -0.80 -27.44 3.20
CA HIS A 433 -1.56 -26.99 2.05
C HIS A 433 -1.36 -25.48 1.89
N GLN A 434 -1.02 -25.07 0.69
CA GLN A 434 -0.94 -23.65 0.33
C GLN A 434 -1.92 -23.34 -0.79
N GLY A 435 -2.76 -22.33 -0.58
CA GLY A 435 -3.54 -21.73 -1.65
C GLY A 435 -2.61 -21.15 -2.73
N TRP A 436 -2.94 -21.35 -3.97
CA TRP A 436 -2.21 -20.82 -5.12
C TRP A 436 -3.11 -19.83 -5.86
N TRP A 437 -2.81 -18.55 -5.76
CA TRP A 437 -3.62 -17.47 -6.31
C TRP A 437 -3.11 -17.02 -7.67
N TYR A 438 -4.03 -16.96 -8.61
CA TYR A 438 -3.83 -16.37 -9.92
C TYR A 438 -4.92 -15.32 -10.17
N ILE A 439 -4.53 -14.04 -10.15
CA ILE A 439 -5.44 -12.91 -10.28
C ILE A 439 -4.93 -12.03 -11.40
N GLN A 440 -5.83 -11.61 -12.28
CA GLN A 440 -5.58 -10.65 -13.34
C GLN A 440 -6.65 -9.58 -13.31
N LYS A 441 -6.23 -8.31 -13.19
CA LYS A 441 -7.10 -7.13 -13.30
C LYS A 441 -6.66 -6.26 -14.48
N GLU A 442 -7.62 -5.75 -15.24
CA GLU A 442 -7.40 -4.73 -16.25
C GLU A 442 -8.20 -3.48 -15.86
N LEU A 443 -7.49 -2.43 -15.50
CA LEU A 443 -8.05 -1.20 -14.95
C LEU A 443 -7.86 -0.05 -15.94
N HIS A 444 -8.90 0.78 -16.11
CA HIS A 444 -8.77 2.05 -16.80
C HIS A 444 -9.50 3.15 -16.03
N THR A 445 -8.97 4.36 -16.10
CA THR A 445 -9.56 5.51 -15.42
C THR A 445 -9.40 6.78 -16.25
N PHE A 446 -10.37 7.66 -16.09
CA PHE A 446 -10.28 9.08 -16.39
C PHE A 446 -10.75 9.84 -15.16
N ASN A 447 -9.93 10.70 -14.60
CA ASN A 447 -10.27 11.55 -13.46
C ASN A 447 -9.99 13.00 -13.83
N ASN A 448 -10.86 13.91 -13.39
CA ASN A 448 -10.70 15.34 -13.54
C ASN A 448 -11.22 16.06 -12.29
N ASP A 449 -10.50 17.07 -11.84
CA ASP A 449 -10.89 17.94 -10.72
C ASP A 449 -10.73 19.41 -11.14
N PHE A 450 -11.85 20.04 -11.52
CA PHE A 450 -11.93 21.42 -11.95
C PHE A 450 -12.34 22.33 -10.79
N ARG A 451 -11.62 23.44 -10.60
CA ARG A 451 -11.84 24.40 -9.53
C ARG A 451 -11.86 25.82 -10.06
N LEU A 452 -12.85 26.58 -9.64
CA LEU A 452 -12.97 28.01 -9.88
C LEU A 452 -12.98 28.73 -8.53
N SER A 453 -11.99 29.57 -8.29
CA SER A 453 -11.83 30.33 -7.06
C SER A 453 -12.06 31.82 -7.31
N LYS A 454 -12.62 32.49 -6.32
CA LYS A 454 -12.85 33.96 -6.32
C LYS A 454 -12.48 34.52 -4.96
N GLU A 455 -11.60 35.49 -4.92
CA GLU A 455 -11.44 36.34 -3.76
C GLU A 455 -12.63 37.33 -3.71
N LEU A 456 -13.48 37.18 -2.69
CA LEU A 456 -14.70 37.98 -2.52
C LEU A 456 -14.39 39.31 -1.81
N PHE A 457 -13.49 39.31 -0.87
CA PHE A 457 -12.96 40.48 -0.13
C PHE A 457 -11.58 40.06 0.46
N ASP A 458 -10.85 40.99 0.98
CA ASP A 458 -9.47 40.81 1.47
C ASP A 458 -9.33 39.57 2.38
N GLY A 459 -8.47 38.64 1.93
CA GLY A 459 -8.18 37.39 2.59
C GLY A 459 -9.28 36.33 2.57
N ASN A 460 -10.43 36.56 1.90
CA ASN A 460 -11.48 35.55 1.74
C ASN A 460 -11.46 34.95 0.33
N THR A 461 -11.38 33.65 0.21
CA THR A 461 -11.43 32.95 -1.07
C THR A 461 -12.54 31.91 -1.06
N LEU A 462 -13.51 32.05 -1.94
CA LEU A 462 -14.56 31.09 -2.22
C LEU A 462 -14.16 30.26 -3.44
N THR A 463 -14.19 28.93 -3.29
CA THR A 463 -13.89 27.96 -4.37
C THR A 463 -15.09 27.09 -4.63
N ALA A 464 -15.51 26.99 -5.89
CA ALA A 464 -16.46 26.00 -6.38
C ALA A 464 -15.70 24.96 -7.21
N GLY A 465 -15.95 23.69 -6.96
CA GLY A 465 -15.28 22.61 -7.68
C GLY A 465 -16.23 21.52 -8.18
N TYR A 466 -15.81 20.86 -9.23
CA TYR A 466 -16.46 19.71 -9.80
C TYR A 466 -15.45 18.59 -10.05
N TYR A 467 -15.65 17.49 -9.37
CA TYR A 467 -14.87 16.27 -9.57
C TYR A 467 -15.64 15.27 -10.40
N PHE A 468 -14.97 14.67 -11.37
CA PHE A 468 -15.49 13.62 -12.21
C PHE A 468 -14.46 12.50 -12.35
N ALA A 469 -14.89 11.26 -12.11
CA ALA A 469 -14.08 10.09 -12.44
C ALA A 469 -14.93 9.02 -13.12
N ARG A 470 -14.34 8.35 -14.11
CA ARG A 470 -14.90 7.17 -14.73
C ARG A 470 -13.85 6.08 -14.73
N SER A 471 -14.14 4.97 -14.06
CA SER A 471 -13.21 3.86 -13.88
C SER A 471 -13.84 2.56 -14.34
N THR A 472 -13.02 1.67 -14.87
CA THR A 472 -13.41 0.30 -15.25
C THR A 472 -12.54 -0.69 -14.53
N ASP A 473 -13.11 -1.84 -14.22
CA ASP A 473 -12.43 -3.03 -13.75
C ASP A 473 -12.87 -4.22 -14.61
N ASN A 474 -11.90 -5.04 -15.05
CA ASN A 474 -12.14 -6.31 -15.70
C ASN A 474 -11.25 -7.34 -14.99
N ASP A 475 -11.86 -8.24 -14.26
CA ASP A 475 -11.21 -9.03 -13.26
C ASP A 475 -11.47 -10.52 -13.42
N ASN A 476 -10.40 -11.32 -13.29
CA ASN A 476 -10.46 -12.77 -13.30
C ASN A 476 -9.61 -13.33 -12.15
N TRP A 477 -10.24 -14.10 -11.27
CA TRP A 477 -9.59 -14.75 -10.16
C TRP A 477 -9.70 -16.25 -10.30
N SER A 478 -8.63 -16.95 -9.98
CA SER A 478 -8.57 -18.39 -9.73
C SER A 478 -7.82 -18.58 -8.42
N LEU A 479 -8.56 -18.75 -7.32
CA LEU A 479 -8.05 -18.75 -5.95
C LEU A 479 -8.06 -20.13 -5.28
N GLY A 480 -8.91 -21.04 -5.74
CA GLY A 480 -9.18 -22.34 -5.11
C GLY A 480 -8.15 -23.43 -5.27
N ASN A 481 -7.02 -23.08 -5.81
CA ASN A 481 -5.98 -24.06 -6.12
C ASN A 481 -5.20 -24.39 -4.85
N GLN A 482 -5.34 -25.59 -4.30
CA GLN A 482 -4.64 -26.03 -3.10
C GLN A 482 -3.50 -26.98 -3.45
N MET A 483 -2.26 -26.63 -3.07
CA MET A 483 -1.07 -27.44 -3.33
C MET A 483 -0.54 -28.04 -2.04
N LEU A 484 -0.35 -29.35 -2.02
CA LEU A 484 0.32 -30.06 -0.93
C LEU A 484 1.84 -29.97 -1.10
N MET A 485 2.54 -29.45 -0.10
CA MET A 485 3.99 -29.26 -0.15
C MET A 485 4.66 -29.47 1.20
N THR A 486 5.98 -29.53 1.23
CA THR A 486 6.75 -29.57 2.46
C THR A 486 6.65 -28.25 3.22
N ASN A 487 6.53 -28.31 4.54
CA ASN A 487 6.67 -27.15 5.42
C ASN A 487 8.15 -26.87 5.70
N THR A 488 8.87 -26.43 4.68
CA THR A 488 10.30 -26.11 4.73
C THR A 488 10.62 -24.90 3.87
N ASN A 489 11.75 -24.27 4.13
CA ASN A 489 12.26 -23.24 3.20
C ASN A 489 12.38 -23.81 1.79
N ASN A 490 11.94 -23.03 0.78
CA ASN A 490 11.88 -23.44 -0.63
C ASN A 490 11.15 -24.78 -0.79
N ALA A 491 9.86 -24.77 -0.48
CA ALA A 491 9.00 -25.95 -0.39
C ALA A 491 9.04 -26.83 -1.64
N LYS A 492 8.90 -28.14 -1.43
CA LYS A 492 8.80 -29.13 -2.50
C LYS A 492 7.37 -29.63 -2.59
N PRO A 493 6.73 -29.59 -3.77
CA PRO A 493 5.39 -30.13 -3.96
C PRO A 493 5.39 -31.66 -3.86
N ILE A 494 4.26 -32.21 -3.40
CA ILE A 494 4.08 -33.64 -3.08
C ILE A 494 2.91 -34.18 -3.88
N THR A 495 3.13 -35.34 -4.51
CA THR A 495 2.06 -36.10 -5.17
C THR A 495 1.57 -37.22 -4.27
N VAL A 496 0.24 -37.45 -4.23
CA VAL A 496 -0.41 -38.49 -3.43
C VAL A 496 -1.40 -39.25 -4.29
N SER A 497 -1.33 -40.59 -4.20
CA SER A 497 -2.36 -41.52 -4.70
C SER A 497 -2.54 -42.68 -3.77
N TYR A 498 -3.70 -43.34 -3.82
CA TYR A 498 -3.98 -44.53 -3.03
C TYR A 498 -4.85 -45.56 -3.79
N VAL A 499 -4.83 -46.80 -3.36
CA VAL A 499 -5.62 -47.87 -3.99
C VAL A 499 -6.85 -48.15 -3.14
N GLN A 500 -8.04 -48.04 -3.72
CA GLN A 500 -9.32 -48.41 -3.14
C GLN A 500 -10.12 -49.27 -4.11
N ASN A 501 -10.62 -50.43 -3.65
CA ASN A 501 -11.41 -51.39 -4.46
C ASN A 501 -10.70 -51.77 -5.78
N GLY A 502 -9.36 -51.89 -5.74
CA GLY A 502 -8.57 -52.29 -6.92
C GLY A 502 -8.32 -51.14 -7.94
N LYS A 503 -8.82 -49.96 -7.69
CA LYS A 503 -8.59 -48.76 -8.51
C LYS A 503 -7.61 -47.85 -7.83
N THR A 504 -6.74 -47.21 -8.62
CA THR A 504 -5.89 -46.13 -8.14
C THR A 504 -6.68 -44.81 -8.20
N LEU A 505 -6.75 -44.12 -7.05
CA LEU A 505 -7.31 -42.78 -6.93
C LEU A 505 -6.16 -41.78 -6.79
N TYR A 506 -6.19 -40.73 -7.62
CA TYR A 506 -5.18 -39.69 -7.63
C TYR A 506 -5.70 -38.49 -6.81
N VAL A 507 -5.13 -38.31 -5.60
CA VAL A 507 -5.46 -37.20 -4.71
C VAL A 507 -4.91 -35.90 -5.24
N THR A 508 -3.70 -35.95 -5.85
CA THR A 508 -3.04 -34.79 -6.43
C THR A 508 -2.86 -34.97 -7.93
N ASN A 509 -2.80 -33.83 -8.62
CA ASN A 509 -2.28 -33.79 -9.98
C ASN A 509 -0.75 -34.01 -9.99
N PRO A 510 -0.10 -34.15 -11.16
CA PRO A 510 1.36 -34.34 -11.26
C PRO A 510 2.20 -33.18 -10.71
N GLN A 511 1.62 -31.98 -10.48
CA GLN A 511 2.29 -30.81 -9.93
C GLN A 511 2.10 -30.65 -8.40
N GLY A 512 1.28 -31.52 -7.75
CA GLY A 512 1.03 -31.51 -6.32
C GLY A 512 -0.24 -30.80 -5.89
N PHE A 513 -1.10 -30.35 -6.81
CA PHE A 513 -2.40 -29.79 -6.47
C PHE A 513 -3.35 -30.88 -6.00
N THR A 514 -3.98 -30.67 -4.83
CA THR A 514 -4.99 -31.54 -4.22
C THR A 514 -6.40 -31.13 -4.57
N ASP A 515 -6.60 -29.87 -4.91
CA ASP A 515 -7.91 -29.32 -5.17
C ASP A 515 -7.80 -28.10 -6.11
N PHE A 516 -8.73 -28.01 -7.04
CA PHE A 516 -8.99 -26.86 -7.90
C PHE A 516 -10.41 -26.32 -7.65
N ASN A 517 -10.95 -26.55 -6.47
CA ASN A 517 -12.30 -26.15 -6.09
C ASN A 517 -12.26 -24.94 -5.18
N ASP A 518 -12.79 -23.81 -5.65
CA ASP A 518 -12.97 -22.65 -4.79
C ASP A 518 -14.29 -21.93 -5.05
N ASN A 519 -14.89 -21.47 -3.97
CA ASN A 519 -16.06 -20.58 -4.01
C ASN A 519 -15.68 -19.11 -4.21
N PHE A 520 -14.38 -18.81 -4.40
CA PHE A 520 -13.85 -17.45 -4.56
C PHE A 520 -13.37 -17.15 -5.98
N ASP A 521 -13.55 -18.08 -6.93
CA ASP A 521 -13.29 -17.79 -8.34
C ASP A 521 -14.21 -16.70 -8.85
N THR A 522 -13.64 -15.80 -9.65
CA THR A 522 -14.36 -14.65 -10.16
C THR A 522 -14.05 -14.41 -11.63
N SER A 523 -15.05 -14.02 -12.38
CA SER A 523 -14.91 -13.38 -13.68
C SER A 523 -15.94 -12.27 -13.76
N GLU A 524 -15.48 -11.04 -13.80
CA GLU A 524 -16.35 -9.89 -13.76
C GLU A 524 -15.83 -8.70 -14.56
N ASN A 525 -16.75 -7.81 -14.91
CA ASN A 525 -16.44 -6.52 -15.49
C ASN A 525 -17.35 -5.45 -14.93
N GLY A 526 -16.77 -4.28 -14.64
CA GLY A 526 -17.48 -3.20 -14.00
C GLY A 526 -17.12 -1.83 -14.60
N VAL A 527 -18.07 -0.89 -14.49
CA VAL A 527 -17.87 0.52 -14.82
C VAL A 527 -18.46 1.36 -13.70
N ALA A 528 -17.65 2.24 -13.11
CA ALA A 528 -18.08 3.19 -12.10
C ALA A 528 -17.90 4.63 -12.60
N THR A 529 -18.85 5.48 -12.29
CA THR A 529 -18.77 6.93 -12.48
C THR A 529 -18.93 7.59 -11.12
N ASN A 530 -17.93 8.37 -10.71
CA ASN A 530 -17.96 9.18 -9.49
C ASN A 530 -18.07 10.65 -9.89
N GLN A 531 -19.05 11.37 -9.35
CA GLN A 531 -19.26 12.79 -9.61
C GLN A 531 -19.48 13.51 -8.27
N ALA A 532 -18.82 14.65 -8.11
CA ALA A 532 -19.05 15.47 -6.94
C ALA A 532 -19.00 16.95 -7.25
N PHE A 533 -19.91 17.70 -6.64
CA PHE A 533 -19.85 19.14 -6.54
C PHE A 533 -19.44 19.53 -5.14
N TYR A 534 -18.54 20.49 -5.02
CA TYR A 534 -18.13 21.01 -3.72
C TYR A 534 -17.95 22.53 -3.72
N LEU A 535 -18.13 23.10 -2.53
CA LEU A 535 -17.92 24.49 -2.23
C LEU A 535 -17.00 24.58 -1.01
N SER A 536 -15.98 25.39 -1.10
CA SER A 536 -15.02 25.63 -0.03
C SER A 536 -14.81 27.12 0.14
N ASP A 537 -14.94 27.63 1.35
CA ASP A 537 -14.66 29.00 1.74
C ASP A 537 -13.48 29.02 2.71
N SER A 538 -12.53 29.91 2.50
CA SER A 538 -11.35 30.13 3.34
C SER A 538 -11.17 31.62 3.58
N TRP A 539 -11.05 32.03 4.85
CA TRP A 539 -10.92 33.41 5.24
C TRP A 539 -9.78 33.63 6.21
N LYS A 540 -8.72 34.31 5.75
CA LYS A 540 -7.61 34.78 6.59
C LYS A 540 -7.93 36.20 7.07
N THR A 541 -8.10 36.37 8.37
CA THR A 541 -8.41 37.66 8.97
C THR A 541 -7.60 37.87 10.27
N GLY A 542 -6.64 38.79 10.23
CA GLY A 542 -5.68 38.95 11.31
C GLY A 542 -4.97 37.61 11.62
N PRO A 543 -4.97 37.16 12.88
CA PRO A 543 -4.33 35.91 13.29
C PRO A 543 -5.17 34.66 12.98
N TRP A 544 -6.41 34.82 12.49
CA TRP A 544 -7.32 33.71 12.21
C TRP A 544 -7.25 33.26 10.75
N LEU A 545 -7.22 31.95 10.54
CA LEU A 545 -7.68 31.30 9.31
C LEU A 545 -8.91 30.47 9.63
N LEU A 546 -10.02 30.80 9.02
CA LEU A 546 -11.30 30.08 9.14
C LEU A 546 -11.58 29.41 7.80
N ASP A 547 -11.99 28.16 7.83
CA ASP A 547 -12.40 27.45 6.61
C ASP A 547 -13.63 26.60 6.84
N ALA A 548 -14.48 26.53 5.82
CA ALA A 548 -15.66 25.68 5.81
C ALA A 548 -15.92 25.14 4.41
N SER A 549 -16.24 23.84 4.30
CA SER A 549 -16.50 23.24 2.99
C SER A 549 -17.60 22.19 3.06
N ALA A 550 -18.31 22.05 1.94
CA ALA A 550 -19.35 21.06 1.74
C ALA A 550 -19.13 20.36 0.38
N ARG A 551 -19.36 19.05 0.32
CA ARG A 551 -19.31 18.22 -0.88
C ARG A 551 -20.56 17.37 -0.97
N LEU A 552 -21.11 17.25 -2.18
CA LEU A 552 -22.15 16.28 -2.51
C LEU A 552 -21.60 15.34 -3.58
N GLU A 553 -21.46 14.08 -3.25
CA GLU A 553 -20.83 13.07 -4.10
C GLU A 553 -21.82 11.96 -4.43
N ASN A 554 -21.80 11.52 -5.69
CA ASN A 554 -22.56 10.39 -6.19
C ASN A 554 -21.65 9.40 -6.88
N ILE A 555 -21.75 8.12 -6.51
CA ILE A 555 -21.14 7.02 -7.28
C ILE A 555 -22.28 6.20 -7.87
N HIS A 556 -22.20 6.04 -9.20
CA HIS A 556 -23.02 5.11 -9.98
C HIS A 556 -22.10 4.07 -10.60
N ALA A 557 -22.32 2.79 -10.25
CA ALA A 557 -21.56 1.68 -10.80
C ALA A 557 -22.47 0.58 -11.30
N THR A 558 -22.01 -0.10 -12.34
CA THR A 558 -22.62 -1.32 -12.88
C THR A 558 -21.57 -2.39 -12.99
N GLN A 559 -21.89 -3.61 -12.57
CA GLN A 559 -20.98 -4.75 -12.62
C GLN A 559 -21.71 -5.98 -13.14
N ASN A 560 -21.07 -6.74 -14.03
CA ASN A 560 -21.51 -8.04 -14.46
C ASN A 560 -20.58 -9.09 -13.88
N THR A 561 -21.10 -9.97 -13.04
CA THR A 561 -20.35 -11.07 -12.43
C THR A 561 -20.86 -12.38 -13.01
N CYS A 562 -19.95 -13.25 -13.45
CA CYS A 562 -20.30 -14.54 -14.00
C CYS A 562 -20.88 -15.46 -12.91
N ASN A 563 -21.92 -16.23 -13.27
CA ASN A 563 -22.46 -17.28 -12.42
C ASN A 563 -21.65 -18.57 -12.66
N PHE A 564 -21.22 -19.21 -11.58
CA PHE A 564 -20.41 -20.42 -11.63
C PHE A 564 -21.23 -21.71 -11.55
N THR A 565 -20.69 -22.79 -12.04
CA THR A 565 -21.20 -24.16 -11.91
C THR A 565 -20.05 -25.13 -11.67
N THR A 566 -20.33 -26.20 -10.91
CA THR A 566 -19.33 -27.23 -10.58
C THR A 566 -19.28 -28.30 -11.66
N VAL A 567 -18.07 -28.65 -12.10
CA VAL A 567 -17.81 -29.68 -13.10
C VAL A 567 -16.67 -30.61 -12.68
N ASP A 568 -16.70 -31.84 -13.19
CA ASP A 568 -15.55 -32.73 -13.26
C ASP A 568 -14.77 -32.34 -14.53
N LEU A 569 -13.57 -31.76 -14.38
CA LEU A 569 -12.89 -31.07 -15.48
C LEU A 569 -12.36 -32.04 -16.56
N ASP A 570 -11.90 -33.24 -16.17
CA ASP A 570 -11.38 -34.25 -17.08
C ASP A 570 -12.36 -35.42 -17.35
N GLY A 571 -13.49 -35.43 -16.64
CA GLY A 571 -14.53 -36.48 -16.72
C GLY A 571 -14.08 -37.84 -16.16
N ASN A 572 -13.01 -37.87 -15.36
CA ASN A 572 -12.47 -39.10 -14.78
C ASN A 572 -12.65 -39.07 -13.24
N PRO A 573 -13.58 -39.85 -12.68
CA PRO A 573 -13.86 -39.82 -11.24
C PRO A 573 -12.71 -40.34 -10.37
N ASN A 574 -11.61 -40.86 -10.96
CA ASN A 574 -10.44 -41.31 -10.19
C ASN A 574 -9.40 -40.21 -9.98
N THR A 575 -9.51 -39.06 -10.63
CA THR A 575 -8.70 -37.84 -10.44
C THR A 575 -9.45 -36.91 -9.48
N LEU A 576 -9.16 -37.03 -8.16
CA LEU A 576 -9.97 -36.40 -7.12
C LEU A 576 -9.80 -34.87 -7.06
N TYR A 577 -8.66 -34.35 -7.54
CA TYR A 577 -8.25 -32.94 -7.49
C TYR A 577 -9.05 -32.03 -8.44
N ASP A 578 -9.76 -32.57 -9.43
CA ASP A 578 -10.48 -31.79 -10.44
C ASP A 578 -11.95 -32.18 -10.65
N ASN A 579 -12.50 -33.03 -9.76
CA ASN A 579 -13.89 -33.50 -9.81
C ASN A 579 -14.93 -32.42 -9.43
N LYS A 580 -14.51 -31.27 -8.89
CA LYS A 580 -15.41 -30.23 -8.37
C LYS A 580 -14.97 -28.82 -8.73
N VAL A 581 -14.42 -28.63 -9.93
CA VAL A 581 -13.91 -27.33 -10.36
C VAL A 581 -15.06 -26.36 -10.63
N GLN A 582 -14.97 -25.15 -10.12
CA GLN A 582 -15.92 -24.08 -10.39
C GLN A 582 -15.56 -23.42 -11.73
N ILE A 583 -16.50 -23.38 -12.65
CA ILE A 583 -16.34 -22.69 -13.94
C ILE A 583 -17.53 -21.76 -14.22
N CYS A 584 -17.25 -20.68 -14.90
CA CYS A 584 -18.25 -19.76 -15.42
C CYS A 584 -19.20 -20.49 -16.37
N ASN A 585 -20.51 -20.45 -16.09
CA ASN A 585 -21.51 -21.15 -16.88
C ASN A 585 -22.03 -20.36 -18.09
N GLY A 586 -21.44 -19.18 -18.35
CA GLY A 586 -21.82 -18.28 -19.47
C GLY A 586 -23.03 -17.39 -19.15
N THR A 587 -23.61 -17.45 -17.97
CA THR A 587 -24.62 -16.49 -17.53
C THR A 587 -24.02 -15.48 -16.56
N PHE A 588 -24.58 -14.27 -16.51
CA PHE A 588 -24.08 -13.18 -15.71
C PHE A 588 -25.17 -12.58 -14.84
N THR A 589 -24.80 -12.23 -13.62
CA THR A 589 -25.62 -11.40 -12.72
C THR A 589 -25.19 -9.95 -12.89
N ASN A 590 -26.15 -9.08 -13.22
CA ASN A 590 -25.89 -7.64 -13.31
C ASN A 590 -26.24 -6.98 -11.97
N LEU A 591 -25.27 -6.26 -11.41
CA LEU A 591 -25.41 -5.48 -10.18
C LEU A 591 -25.35 -4.00 -10.51
N VAL A 592 -26.16 -3.19 -9.84
CA VAL A 592 -26.20 -1.74 -10.00
C VAL A 592 -26.09 -1.08 -8.64
N TYR A 593 -25.07 -0.27 -8.44
CA TYR A 593 -24.84 0.51 -7.24
C TYR A 593 -25.06 2.00 -7.56
N ASN A 594 -25.86 2.68 -6.77
CA ASN A 594 -26.05 4.13 -6.92
C ASN A 594 -26.26 4.75 -5.54
N LYS A 595 -25.28 5.48 -5.04
CA LYS A 595 -25.31 6.12 -3.73
C LYS A 595 -24.86 7.57 -3.82
N THR A 596 -25.52 8.42 -3.04
CA THR A 596 -25.18 9.84 -2.89
C THR A 596 -24.92 10.15 -1.42
N HIS A 597 -23.83 10.86 -1.11
CA HIS A 597 -23.48 11.23 0.26
C HIS A 597 -22.97 12.68 0.36
N PRO A 598 -23.44 13.47 1.34
CA PRO A 598 -22.86 14.76 1.67
C PRO A 598 -21.71 14.62 2.67
N SER A 599 -20.63 15.35 2.46
CA SER A 599 -19.50 15.49 3.39
C SER A 599 -19.32 16.96 3.78
N PHE A 600 -18.93 17.22 5.03
CA PHE A 600 -18.78 18.57 5.55
C PHE A 600 -17.48 18.66 6.35
N THR A 601 -16.82 19.84 6.31
CA THR A 601 -15.70 20.16 7.16
C THR A 601 -15.76 21.61 7.58
N VAL A 602 -15.35 21.91 8.82
CA VAL A 602 -15.14 23.26 9.33
C VAL A 602 -13.87 23.26 10.17
N GLY A 603 -13.02 24.25 9.95
CA GLY A 603 -11.77 24.42 10.65
C GLY A 603 -11.51 25.86 11.04
N ALA A 604 -10.74 26.02 12.09
CA ALA A 604 -10.22 27.31 12.53
C ALA A 604 -8.76 27.13 13.00
N ASN A 605 -7.88 28.00 12.57
CA ASN A 605 -6.52 28.13 13.06
C ASN A 605 -6.30 29.54 13.62
N TYR A 606 -5.60 29.63 14.72
CA TYR A 606 -5.24 30.88 15.36
C TYR A 606 -3.73 30.98 15.55
N GLU A 607 -3.11 31.96 14.92
CA GLU A 607 -1.70 32.28 15.10
C GLU A 607 -1.49 32.99 16.44
N LEU A 608 -0.86 32.32 17.38
CA LEU A 608 -0.44 32.90 18.67
C LEU A 608 0.80 33.77 18.51
N ALA A 609 1.65 33.46 17.55
CA ALA A 609 2.83 34.17 17.09
C ALA A 609 3.24 33.68 15.70
N ASP A 610 4.15 34.36 15.01
CA ASP A 610 4.63 34.01 13.65
C ASP A 610 5.15 32.56 13.52
N ASN A 611 5.51 31.96 14.65
CA ASN A 611 6.08 30.63 14.74
C ASN A 611 5.24 29.65 15.58
N MET A 612 4.03 30.04 15.96
CA MET A 612 3.18 29.25 16.88
C MET A 612 1.70 29.40 16.55
N SER A 613 0.99 28.31 16.39
CA SER A 613 -0.46 28.31 16.19
C SER A 613 -1.17 27.17 16.90
N VAL A 614 -2.48 27.35 17.12
CA VAL A 614 -3.42 26.34 17.58
C VAL A 614 -4.55 26.22 16.58
N TYR A 615 -5.08 25.01 16.42
CA TYR A 615 -6.19 24.79 15.52
C TYR A 615 -7.23 23.82 16.08
N GLY A 616 -8.42 23.89 15.53
CA GLY A 616 -9.49 22.91 15.73
C GLY A 616 -10.24 22.65 14.44
N ARG A 617 -10.68 21.41 14.24
CA ARG A 617 -11.44 20.97 13.07
C ARG A 617 -12.50 19.94 13.42
N ALA A 618 -13.64 20.03 12.74
CA ALA A 618 -14.66 18.99 12.72
C ALA A 618 -14.97 18.62 11.26
N ASN A 619 -15.05 17.33 10.97
CA ASN A 619 -15.42 16.83 9.65
C ASN A 619 -16.28 15.57 9.70
N THR A 620 -17.05 15.38 8.63
CA THR A 620 -17.86 14.18 8.39
C THR A 620 -17.64 13.69 6.98
N GLY A 621 -17.86 12.42 6.73
CA GLY A 621 -17.90 11.86 5.38
C GLY A 621 -18.33 10.40 5.35
N GLY A 622 -18.37 9.86 4.17
CA GLY A 622 -18.74 8.47 3.90
C GLY A 622 -17.71 7.78 3.02
N HIS A 623 -17.63 6.47 3.17
CA HIS A 623 -16.88 5.58 2.30
C HIS A 623 -17.86 4.82 1.42
N PHE A 624 -17.64 4.85 0.11
CA PHE A 624 -18.45 4.15 -0.88
C PHE A 624 -17.86 2.75 -1.11
N ASP A 625 -18.75 1.80 -1.42
CA ASP A 625 -18.34 0.46 -1.80
C ASP A 625 -17.58 0.46 -3.15
N ASP A 626 -16.70 -0.50 -3.31
CA ASP A 626 -15.96 -0.81 -4.54
C ASP A 626 -16.56 -2.03 -5.28
N PHE A 627 -15.99 -2.39 -6.43
CA PHE A 627 -16.46 -3.51 -7.24
C PHE A 627 -16.34 -4.85 -6.52
N ASP A 628 -15.29 -5.06 -5.74
CA ASP A 628 -14.95 -6.37 -5.20
C ASP A 628 -15.67 -6.69 -3.90
N ASN A 629 -15.99 -5.68 -3.08
CA ASN A 629 -16.47 -5.88 -1.71
C ASN A 629 -17.94 -5.51 -1.51
N GLY A 630 -18.40 -4.43 -2.11
CA GLY A 630 -19.72 -3.88 -1.80
C GLY A 630 -20.75 -4.16 -2.88
N ILE A 631 -20.34 -4.11 -4.15
CA ILE A 631 -21.28 -4.32 -5.27
C ILE A 631 -21.62 -5.80 -5.42
N ARG A 632 -20.75 -6.68 -4.94
CA ARG A 632 -20.96 -8.14 -4.91
C ARG A 632 -22.00 -8.64 -3.94
N GLY A 633 -22.60 -7.83 -3.11
CA GLY A 633 -23.53 -8.29 -2.05
C GLY A 633 -24.37 -9.49 -2.50
N THR A 634 -24.28 -10.60 -1.80
CA THR A 634 -25.19 -11.73 -1.93
C THR A 634 -26.60 -11.18 -1.74
N ASP A 635 -27.50 -11.35 -2.71
CA ASP A 635 -28.89 -10.96 -2.70
C ASP A 635 -29.23 -9.48 -3.04
N GLY A 636 -28.34 -8.70 -3.65
CA GLY A 636 -28.63 -7.30 -4.03
C GLY A 636 -28.83 -6.36 -2.83
N ASN A 637 -28.46 -6.78 -1.63
CA ASN A 637 -28.38 -5.96 -0.44
C ASN A 637 -26.97 -5.40 -0.32
N PHE A 638 -26.78 -4.19 -0.84
CA PHE A 638 -25.54 -3.45 -0.69
C PHE A 638 -25.25 -3.18 0.79
N SER A 639 -23.95 -3.18 1.12
CA SER A 639 -23.46 -2.75 2.41
C SER A 639 -24.03 -1.37 2.77
N PRO A 640 -24.47 -1.11 4.02
CA PRO A 640 -24.72 0.25 4.44
C PRO A 640 -23.41 1.03 4.33
N MET A 641 -23.50 2.26 3.81
CA MET A 641 -22.37 3.15 3.68
C MET A 641 -21.70 3.37 5.04
N GLU A 642 -20.41 3.15 5.09
CA GLU A 642 -19.58 3.50 6.24
C GLU A 642 -19.49 5.02 6.37
N LYS A 643 -19.72 5.52 7.58
CA LYS A 643 -19.71 6.97 7.87
C LYS A 643 -18.77 7.25 9.02
N VAL A 644 -18.03 8.35 8.91
CA VAL A 644 -17.15 8.80 9.98
C VAL A 644 -17.45 10.23 10.38
N ARG A 645 -17.26 10.52 11.67
CA ARG A 645 -17.20 11.86 12.27
C ARG A 645 -15.86 12.00 12.96
N ASN A 646 -15.14 13.06 12.66
CA ASN A 646 -13.84 13.34 13.23
C ASN A 646 -13.84 14.73 13.86
N LEU A 647 -13.25 14.81 15.06
CA LEU A 647 -12.92 16.06 15.75
C LEU A 647 -11.41 16.02 15.99
N GLU A 648 -10.72 17.11 15.70
CA GLU A 648 -9.28 17.25 15.88
C GLU A 648 -8.95 18.62 16.45
N ALA A 649 -7.95 18.69 17.33
CA ALA A 649 -7.36 19.92 17.78
C ALA A 649 -5.83 19.76 17.85
N GLY A 650 -5.09 20.78 17.46
CA GLY A 650 -3.63 20.68 17.41
C GLY A 650 -2.92 21.97 17.76
N PHE A 651 -1.62 21.79 17.97
CA PHE A 651 -0.65 22.85 18.30
C PHE A 651 0.59 22.71 17.42
N LYS A 652 1.02 23.81 16.81
CA LYS A 652 2.22 23.87 15.98
C LYS A 652 3.18 24.92 16.52
N TYR A 653 4.45 24.56 16.59
CA TYR A 653 5.49 25.45 17.09
C TYR A 653 6.82 25.20 16.38
N GLN A 654 7.50 26.23 15.97
CA GLN A 654 8.81 26.14 15.36
C GLN A 654 9.74 27.25 15.83
N THR A 655 10.96 26.86 16.21
CA THR A 655 12.11 27.72 16.42
C THR A 655 13.29 27.23 15.59
N GLN A 656 14.46 27.84 15.75
CA GLN A 656 15.68 27.35 15.10
C GLN A 656 16.12 25.97 15.62
N VAL A 657 15.74 25.61 16.86
CA VAL A 657 16.16 24.36 17.52
C VAL A 657 15.05 23.36 17.73
N LEU A 658 13.79 23.76 17.63
CA LEU A 658 12.64 22.90 17.89
C LEU A 658 11.55 23.06 16.84
N TYR A 659 11.15 21.97 16.22
CA TYR A 659 9.91 21.83 15.48
C TYR A 659 8.97 20.91 16.26
N LEU A 660 7.72 21.28 16.41
CA LEU A 660 6.68 20.52 17.10
C LEU A 660 5.34 20.67 16.35
N ASP A 661 4.75 19.57 15.98
CA ASP A 661 3.37 19.44 15.50
C ASP A 661 2.71 18.31 16.28
N ALA A 662 1.70 18.65 17.07
CA ALA A 662 0.99 17.72 17.94
C ALA A 662 -0.51 17.93 17.81
N SER A 663 -1.27 16.84 17.67
CA SER A 663 -2.74 16.90 17.61
C SER A 663 -3.39 15.81 18.44
N VAL A 664 -4.55 16.12 18.99
CA VAL A 664 -5.45 15.16 19.62
C VAL A 664 -6.68 15.01 18.75
N TYR A 665 -7.22 13.80 18.65
CA TYR A 665 -8.38 13.52 17.82
C TYR A 665 -9.38 12.59 18.50
N PHE A 666 -10.63 12.72 18.05
CA PHE A 666 -11.72 11.81 18.36
C PHE A 666 -12.42 11.42 17.06
N ARG A 667 -12.54 10.11 16.80
CA ARG A 667 -13.13 9.53 15.59
C ARG A 667 -14.24 8.56 15.97
N LYS A 668 -15.35 8.63 15.25
CA LYS A 668 -16.47 7.69 15.41
C LYS A 668 -16.93 7.20 14.05
N PHE A 669 -16.86 5.87 13.84
CA PHE A 669 -17.42 5.19 12.67
C PHE A 669 -18.78 4.59 12.98
N THR A 670 -19.61 4.50 11.94
CA THR A 670 -20.90 3.78 11.93
C THR A 670 -21.10 3.12 10.57
N GLY A 671 -21.80 2.02 10.53
CA GLY A 671 -22.09 1.30 9.29
C GLY A 671 -21.00 0.29 8.92
N LEU A 672 -20.05 0.00 9.82
CA LEU A 672 -19.12 -1.11 9.63
C LEU A 672 -19.90 -2.42 9.62
N GLN A 673 -19.44 -3.37 8.81
CA GLN A 673 -20.10 -4.67 8.66
C GLN A 673 -19.24 -5.80 9.14
N TYR A 674 -19.87 -6.78 9.74
CA TYR A 674 -19.28 -8.05 10.08
C TYR A 674 -20.21 -9.18 9.63
N GLN A 675 -19.67 -10.13 8.91
CA GLN A 675 -20.33 -11.40 8.64
C GLN A 675 -19.47 -12.53 9.18
N GLU A 676 -20.09 -13.37 9.98
CA GLU A 676 -19.44 -14.54 10.51
C GLU A 676 -19.01 -15.48 9.38
N THR A 677 -17.81 -16.06 9.47
CA THR A 677 -17.33 -17.05 8.53
C THR A 677 -17.11 -18.40 9.25
N ASN A 678 -17.32 -19.51 8.54
CA ASN A 678 -16.99 -20.83 9.05
C ASN A 678 -15.45 -21.09 8.99
N GLY A 679 -15.02 -22.27 9.46
CA GLY A 679 -13.61 -22.64 9.46
C GLY A 679 -12.94 -22.77 8.08
N ALA A 680 -13.73 -22.71 7.00
CA ALA A 680 -13.26 -22.66 5.62
C ALA A 680 -13.28 -21.24 5.03
N GLY A 681 -13.55 -20.20 5.85
CA GLY A 681 -13.65 -18.83 5.41
C GLY A 681 -14.95 -18.47 4.66
N VAL A 682 -15.90 -19.40 4.58
CA VAL A 682 -17.19 -19.17 3.90
C VAL A 682 -18.10 -18.34 4.81
N PRO A 683 -18.66 -17.20 4.36
CA PRO A 683 -19.60 -16.42 5.13
C PRO A 683 -20.83 -17.24 5.56
N ILE A 684 -21.16 -17.15 6.85
CA ILE A 684 -22.32 -17.78 7.47
C ILE A 684 -23.08 -16.76 8.32
N GLY A 685 -24.40 -16.93 8.45
CA GLY A 685 -25.21 -16.07 9.27
C GLY A 685 -25.55 -14.72 8.63
N ALA A 686 -26.22 -13.86 9.39
CA ALA A 686 -26.64 -12.52 8.95
C ALA A 686 -25.49 -11.50 9.08
N ILE A 687 -25.45 -10.54 8.19
CA ILE A 687 -24.55 -9.38 8.31
C ILE A 687 -24.99 -8.53 9.51
N SER A 688 -24.06 -8.28 10.41
CA SER A 688 -24.25 -7.42 11.57
C SER A 688 -23.60 -6.05 11.33
N ASN A 689 -24.31 -4.99 11.72
CA ASN A 689 -23.79 -3.62 11.64
C ASN A 689 -23.25 -3.18 12.99
N TYR A 690 -22.07 -2.56 12.99
CA TYR A 690 -21.42 -2.06 14.18
C TYR A 690 -20.74 -0.71 13.92
N GLY A 691 -20.02 -0.19 14.87
CA GLY A 691 -19.23 1.03 14.75
C GLY A 691 -17.91 0.91 15.47
N SER A 692 -17.16 2.01 15.47
CA SER A 692 -15.97 2.15 16.30
C SER A 692 -15.87 3.55 16.90
N SER A 693 -15.15 3.66 18.00
CA SER A 693 -14.83 4.92 18.67
C SER A 693 -13.36 4.94 19.02
N THR A 694 -12.66 6.02 18.64
CA THR A 694 -11.23 6.16 18.87
C THR A 694 -10.91 7.56 19.34
N LYS A 695 -10.03 7.66 20.34
CA LYS A 695 -9.36 8.89 20.76
C LYS A 695 -7.86 8.69 20.70
N GLY A 696 -7.12 9.73 20.33
CA GLY A 696 -5.67 9.58 20.21
C GLY A 696 -4.91 10.89 20.16
N LEU A 697 -3.59 10.75 20.10
CA LEU A 697 -2.59 11.81 20.01
C LEU A 697 -1.62 11.48 18.88
N ASN A 698 -1.41 12.42 17.97
CA ASN A 698 -0.34 12.39 16.99
C ASN A 698 0.78 13.34 17.40
N LEU A 699 2.03 12.95 17.20
CA LEU A 699 3.21 13.75 17.51
C LEU A 699 4.25 13.65 16.40
N ASN A 700 4.69 14.81 15.91
CA ASN A 700 5.83 14.95 15.03
C ASN A 700 6.74 16.06 15.55
N THR A 701 7.91 15.72 16.00
CA THR A 701 8.84 16.69 16.59
C THR A 701 10.27 16.43 16.15
N THR A 702 11.02 17.52 16.03
CA THR A 702 12.45 17.51 15.76
C THR A 702 13.11 18.51 16.71
N TRP A 703 14.12 18.07 17.45
CA TRP A 703 14.88 18.89 18.38
C TRP A 703 16.37 18.85 18.02
N SER A 704 16.96 20.02 17.82
CA SER A 704 18.38 20.20 17.50
C SER A 704 19.04 21.06 18.60
N PRO A 705 19.43 20.45 19.75
CA PRO A 705 20.00 21.19 20.88
C PRO A 705 21.32 21.89 20.56
N ILE A 706 22.06 21.37 19.62
CA ILE A 706 23.29 21.95 19.04
C ILE A 706 23.27 21.75 17.52
N GLU A 707 24.04 22.54 16.80
CA GLU A 707 24.00 22.63 15.33
C GLU A 707 24.10 21.28 14.60
N ASN A 708 24.87 20.34 15.12
CA ASN A 708 25.15 19.08 14.45
C ASN A 708 24.40 17.85 15.03
N LEU A 709 23.62 18.02 16.10
CA LEU A 709 22.88 16.94 16.76
C LEU A 709 21.39 17.18 16.59
N LYS A 710 20.70 16.16 16.07
CA LYS A 710 19.28 16.21 15.82
C LYS A 710 18.59 14.96 16.39
N PHE A 711 17.46 15.16 17.05
CA PHE A 711 16.55 14.12 17.51
C PHE A 711 15.20 14.29 16.81
N ALA A 712 14.78 13.31 16.04
CA ALA A 712 13.46 13.28 15.44
C ALA A 712 12.59 12.21 16.11
N LEU A 713 11.34 12.55 16.40
CA LEU A 713 10.34 11.64 16.95
C LEU A 713 9.04 11.82 16.18
N VAL A 714 8.57 10.72 15.60
CA VAL A 714 7.26 10.60 14.96
C VAL A 714 6.52 9.47 15.64
N GLY A 715 5.28 9.69 16.05
CA GLY A 715 4.52 8.62 16.70
C GLY A 715 3.08 9.00 16.99
N ASP A 716 2.33 7.99 17.42
CA ASP A 716 0.95 8.13 17.86
C ASP A 716 0.63 7.27 19.07
N TYR A 717 -0.32 7.77 19.84
CA TYR A 717 -1.04 7.02 20.87
C TYR A 717 -2.51 6.96 20.48
N MET A 718 -3.11 5.77 20.57
CA MET A 718 -4.48 5.54 20.17
C MET A 718 -5.19 4.60 21.15
N ASP A 719 -6.41 4.97 21.55
CA ASP A 719 -7.32 4.12 22.29
C ASP A 719 -8.62 3.98 21.50
N GLY A 720 -8.69 2.91 20.69
CA GLY A 720 -9.78 2.61 19.78
C GLY A 720 -10.44 1.29 20.10
N HIS A 721 -11.76 1.22 20.00
CA HIS A 721 -12.55 0.03 20.27
C HIS A 721 -13.82 -0.02 19.40
N TYR A 722 -14.32 -1.22 19.18
CA TYR A 722 -15.60 -1.45 18.51
C TYR A 722 -16.79 -1.07 19.40
N THR A 723 -17.89 -0.62 18.80
CA THR A 723 -19.09 -0.16 19.49
C THR A 723 -20.37 -0.61 18.81
N ASN A 724 -21.44 -0.79 19.59
CA ASN A 724 -22.78 -1.15 19.11
C ASN A 724 -22.82 -2.50 18.35
N TYR A 725 -21.99 -3.43 18.71
CA TYR A 725 -21.99 -4.76 18.11
C TYR A 725 -22.90 -5.69 18.90
N ASN A 726 -24.05 -6.05 18.32
CA ASN A 726 -25.09 -6.90 18.94
C ASN A 726 -24.96 -8.38 18.53
N GLY A 727 -23.77 -8.83 18.19
CA GLY A 727 -23.49 -10.21 17.82
C GLY A 727 -22.24 -10.71 18.47
N CYS A 728 -21.82 -11.91 18.11
CA CYS A 728 -20.57 -12.46 18.55
C CYS A 728 -19.76 -13.03 17.37
N ALA A 729 -18.44 -12.97 17.50
CA ALA A 729 -17.56 -13.76 16.65
C ALA A 729 -17.48 -15.17 17.21
N SER A 730 -17.99 -16.13 16.45
CA SER A 730 -17.86 -17.55 16.79
C SER A 730 -16.48 -18.05 16.37
N TYR A 731 -15.86 -18.83 17.25
CA TYR A 731 -14.62 -19.53 16.94
C TYR A 731 -14.64 -20.91 17.58
N THR A 732 -13.85 -21.81 17.03
CA THR A 732 -13.67 -23.14 17.61
C THR A 732 -12.50 -23.11 18.59
N ASP A 733 -12.75 -23.48 19.83
CA ASP A 733 -11.72 -23.59 20.86
C ASP A 733 -10.76 -24.77 20.61
N ILE A 734 -9.71 -24.86 21.40
CA ILE A 734 -8.72 -25.95 21.35
C ILE A 734 -9.33 -27.34 21.59
N ASN A 735 -10.49 -27.41 22.24
CA ASN A 735 -11.19 -28.67 22.53
C ASN A 735 -12.25 -29.03 21.48
N GLY A 736 -12.42 -28.20 20.45
CA GLY A 736 -13.43 -28.35 19.40
C GLY A 736 -14.80 -27.79 19.78
N GLY A 737 -14.91 -27.07 20.91
CA GLY A 737 -16.13 -26.36 21.31
C GLY A 737 -16.29 -25.09 20.52
N THR A 738 -17.54 -24.70 20.20
CA THR A 738 -17.82 -23.38 19.62
C THR A 738 -18.00 -22.36 20.72
N GLU A 739 -17.13 -21.39 20.74
CA GLU A 739 -17.17 -20.25 21.66
C GLU A 739 -17.67 -19.00 20.91
N CYS A 740 -18.20 -18.05 21.64
CA CYS A 740 -18.75 -16.82 21.11
C CYS A 740 -18.19 -15.63 21.89
N VAL A 741 -17.47 -14.73 21.23
CA VAL A 741 -16.91 -13.52 21.81
C VAL A 741 -17.65 -12.31 21.27
N GLY A 742 -18.20 -11.48 22.20
CA GLY A 742 -18.78 -10.22 21.83
C GLY A 742 -17.70 -9.25 21.37
N LEU A 743 -17.94 -8.47 20.32
CA LEU A 743 -16.96 -7.53 19.79
C LEU A 743 -17.08 -6.12 20.44
N ASP A 744 -18.13 -5.85 21.17
CA ASP A 744 -18.36 -4.53 21.79
C ASP A 744 -17.31 -4.26 22.88
N GLY A 745 -16.52 -3.21 22.68
CA GLY A 745 -15.39 -2.86 23.55
C GLY A 745 -14.04 -3.47 23.20
N GLU A 746 -13.99 -4.40 22.24
CA GLU A 746 -12.73 -5.00 21.80
C GLU A 746 -11.88 -4.00 21.00
N PRO A 747 -10.53 -4.12 21.05
CA PRO A 747 -9.62 -3.22 20.34
C PRO A 747 -9.76 -3.33 18.83
N LEU A 748 -9.44 -2.25 18.11
CA LEU A 748 -9.43 -2.26 16.65
C LEU A 748 -8.38 -3.23 16.11
N GLN A 749 -8.78 -4.01 15.11
CA GLN A 749 -7.94 -4.99 14.41
C GLN A 749 -6.64 -4.35 13.91
N ARG A 750 -5.51 -5.00 14.15
CA ARG A 750 -4.14 -4.64 13.73
C ARG A 750 -3.63 -3.28 14.21
N GLN A 751 -4.36 -2.57 15.05
CA GLN A 751 -3.98 -1.24 15.53
C GLN A 751 -3.41 -1.28 16.95
N PRO A 752 -2.11 -0.98 17.12
CA PRO A 752 -1.50 -0.90 18.44
C PRO A 752 -1.86 0.41 19.15
N LYS A 753 -1.90 0.38 20.50
CA LYS A 753 -2.12 1.62 21.28
C LYS A 753 -0.98 2.63 21.17
N VAL A 754 0.25 2.18 20.93
CA VAL A 754 1.45 3.02 20.85
C VAL A 754 2.30 2.58 19.66
N ARG A 755 2.68 3.54 18.85
CA ARG A 755 3.68 3.40 17.77
C ARG A 755 4.56 4.63 17.76
N TYR A 756 5.86 4.46 17.59
CA TYR A 756 6.75 5.59 17.37
C TYR A 756 8.06 5.19 16.70
N MET A 757 8.65 6.16 16.03
CA MET A 757 10.02 6.11 15.52
C MET A 757 10.81 7.24 16.16
N PHE A 758 11.96 6.90 16.72
CA PHE A 758 12.92 7.85 17.32
C PHE A 758 14.25 7.76 16.57
N THR A 759 14.68 8.88 15.98
CA THR A 759 15.88 8.95 15.14
C THR A 759 16.84 10.02 15.64
N PRO A 760 17.81 9.70 16.50
CA PRO A 760 19.00 10.51 16.72
C PRO A 760 19.90 10.50 15.48
N SER A 761 20.45 11.67 15.12
CA SER A 761 21.45 11.82 14.06
C SER A 761 22.52 12.84 14.44
N TYR A 762 23.74 12.61 13.97
CA TYR A 762 24.86 13.50 14.18
C TYR A 762 25.61 13.76 12.89
N ARG A 763 25.85 15.04 12.59
CA ARG A 763 26.55 15.50 11.38
C ARG A 763 27.97 15.92 11.71
N ILE A 764 28.93 15.47 10.93
CA ILE A 764 30.33 15.89 10.97
C ILE A 764 30.64 16.67 9.70
N VAL A 765 30.96 17.96 9.85
CA VAL A 765 31.35 18.81 8.73
C VAL A 765 32.87 18.68 8.51
N THR A 766 33.28 18.49 7.27
CA THR A 766 34.67 18.32 6.85
C THR A 766 35.03 19.35 5.77
N SER A 767 36.29 19.41 5.37
CA SER A 767 36.73 20.31 4.31
C SER A 767 36.26 19.88 2.89
N TRP A 768 35.80 18.65 2.73
CA TRP A 768 35.33 18.09 1.45
C TRP A 768 33.81 17.89 1.39
N GLY A 769 33.11 18.15 2.48
CA GLY A 769 31.67 17.93 2.58
C GLY A 769 31.24 17.61 3.99
N ASP A 770 30.30 16.67 4.15
CA ASP A 770 29.83 16.26 5.47
C ASP A 770 29.49 14.77 5.53
N ILE A 771 29.45 14.23 6.75
CA ILE A 771 29.00 12.87 7.06
C ILE A 771 27.94 12.96 8.14
N THR A 772 26.76 12.39 7.88
CA THR A 772 25.68 12.25 8.85
C THR A 772 25.49 10.78 9.19
N GLY A 773 25.68 10.44 10.46
CA GLY A 773 25.29 9.13 11.03
C GLY A 773 23.94 9.21 11.70
N PHE A 774 23.11 8.21 11.55
CA PHE A 774 21.81 8.12 12.21
C PHE A 774 21.49 6.70 12.68
N VAL A 775 20.65 6.62 13.70
CA VAL A 775 20.04 5.38 14.18
C VAL A 775 18.56 5.61 14.34
N THR A 776 17.72 4.69 13.86
CA THR A 776 16.27 4.75 14.03
C THR A 776 15.81 3.57 14.86
N TYR A 777 15.21 3.87 16.01
CA TYR A 777 14.51 2.90 16.83
C TYR A 777 13.01 3.02 16.54
N THR A 778 12.42 1.92 16.07
CA THR A 778 10.98 1.82 15.81
C THR A 778 10.34 0.89 16.82
N HIS A 779 9.25 1.35 17.45
CA HIS A 779 8.46 0.57 18.41
C HIS A 779 7.02 0.40 17.90
N ILE A 780 6.56 -0.85 17.85
CA ILE A 780 5.17 -1.21 17.55
C ILE A 780 4.62 -1.97 18.76
N GLY A 781 3.61 -1.41 19.40
CA GLY A 781 2.92 -2.03 20.52
C GLY A 781 2.13 -3.28 20.15
N GLN A 782 1.68 -3.99 21.16
CA GLN A 782 0.82 -5.16 20.98
C GLN A 782 -0.48 -4.76 20.26
N ARG A 783 -0.90 -5.62 19.36
CA ARG A 783 -2.15 -5.54 18.60
C ARG A 783 -2.68 -6.94 18.33
N TYR A 784 -3.85 -7.03 17.73
CA TYR A 784 -4.53 -8.30 17.48
C TYR A 784 -4.86 -8.46 16.01
N GLU A 785 -4.75 -9.70 15.49
CA GLU A 785 -5.07 -10.02 14.11
C GLU A 785 -6.56 -9.95 13.82
N ASP A 786 -7.38 -10.36 14.76
CA ASP A 786 -8.82 -10.46 14.62
C ASP A 786 -9.57 -9.38 15.41
N GLN A 787 -10.81 -9.13 15.03
CA GLN A 787 -11.69 -8.15 15.68
C GLN A 787 -12.12 -8.59 17.09
N SER A 788 -11.99 -9.87 17.41
CA SER A 788 -12.31 -10.41 18.74
C SER A 788 -11.18 -10.28 19.76
N GLY A 789 -10.03 -9.70 19.37
CA GLY A 789 -8.90 -9.52 20.28
C GLY A 789 -8.26 -10.82 20.78
N LEU A 790 -8.41 -11.93 20.07
CA LEU A 790 -8.02 -13.26 20.52
C LEU A 790 -6.63 -13.68 20.03
N GLN A 791 -6.24 -13.28 18.81
CA GLN A 791 -4.93 -13.60 18.24
C GLN A 791 -3.97 -12.43 18.38
N PRO A 792 -3.05 -12.43 19.37
CA PRO A 792 -2.08 -11.35 19.51
C PRO A 792 -1.02 -11.41 18.41
N LEU A 793 -0.61 -10.24 17.91
CA LEU A 793 0.54 -10.07 17.02
C LEU A 793 1.82 -9.63 17.77
N GLY A 794 1.76 -9.48 19.07
CA GLY A 794 2.90 -9.14 19.93
C GLY A 794 3.48 -7.75 19.70
N THR A 795 4.24 -7.31 20.69
CA THR A 795 5.05 -6.09 20.61
C THR A 795 6.39 -6.41 19.95
N TYR A 796 6.86 -5.55 19.06
CA TYR A 796 8.21 -5.65 18.53
C TYR A 796 8.87 -4.29 18.37
N TYR A 797 10.19 -4.30 18.20
CA TYR A 797 10.98 -3.12 17.89
C TYR A 797 12.02 -3.45 16.83
N THR A 798 12.38 -2.48 15.98
CA THR A 798 13.50 -2.60 15.04
C THR A 798 14.54 -1.54 15.30
N LEU A 799 15.77 -1.85 14.94
CA LEU A 799 16.88 -0.92 14.96
C LEU A 799 17.44 -0.83 13.52
N ASP A 800 17.34 0.34 12.95
CA ASP A 800 17.92 0.68 11.66
C ASP A 800 19.06 1.68 11.89
N ALA A 801 20.09 1.66 11.05
CA ALA A 801 21.16 2.66 11.13
C ALA A 801 21.72 2.95 9.75
N GLY A 802 22.31 4.12 9.60
CA GLY A 802 22.95 4.49 8.34
C GLY A 802 23.96 5.62 8.46
N ILE A 803 24.70 5.78 7.38
CA ILE A 803 25.69 6.85 7.18
C ILE A 803 25.39 7.46 5.81
N VAL A 804 25.20 8.77 5.76
CA VAL A 804 25.12 9.57 4.54
C VAL A 804 26.37 10.43 4.47
N ALA A 805 27.15 10.31 3.41
CA ALA A 805 28.33 11.12 3.17
C ALA A 805 28.13 11.94 1.89
N ASN A 806 28.11 13.26 2.03
CA ASN A 806 28.09 14.19 0.91
C ASN A 806 29.53 14.61 0.60
N TYR A 807 30.00 14.28 -0.59
CA TYR A 807 31.34 14.63 -1.06
C TYR A 807 31.23 15.68 -2.14
N ASN A 808 31.80 16.84 -1.88
CA ASN A 808 31.59 18.06 -2.65
C ASN A 808 30.08 18.36 -2.78
N GLU A 809 29.70 19.08 -3.84
CA GLU A 809 28.30 19.43 -4.11
C GLU A 809 27.56 18.38 -4.96
N ASN A 810 28.29 17.37 -5.47
CA ASN A 810 27.80 16.48 -6.53
C ASN A 810 27.56 15.06 -6.08
N TRP A 811 28.37 14.53 -5.15
CA TRP A 811 28.28 13.11 -4.76
C TRP A 811 27.64 12.91 -3.40
N GLN A 812 26.72 11.95 -3.33
CA GLN A 812 26.20 11.41 -2.08
C GLN A 812 26.41 9.90 -2.04
N PHE A 813 26.94 9.41 -0.94
CA PHE A 813 27.08 7.98 -0.64
C PHE A 813 26.24 7.66 0.59
N THR A 814 25.36 6.66 0.49
CA THR A 814 24.51 6.22 1.59
C THR A 814 24.74 4.76 1.87
N LEU A 815 25.19 4.41 3.07
CA LEU A 815 25.20 3.06 3.60
C LEU A 815 24.08 2.94 4.61
N ARG A 816 23.17 1.98 4.45
CA ARG A 816 22.02 1.78 5.34
C ARG A 816 21.84 0.30 5.67
N GLY A 817 21.49 0.03 6.93
CA GLY A 817 21.05 -1.28 7.39
C GLY A 817 19.68 -1.17 8.08
N THR A 818 18.76 -2.08 7.78
CA THR A 818 17.44 -2.17 8.38
C THR A 818 17.27 -3.46 9.14
N ASN A 819 16.45 -3.45 10.19
CA ASN A 819 16.25 -4.58 11.13
C ASN A 819 17.59 -5.22 11.54
N LEU A 820 18.56 -4.42 11.95
CA LEU A 820 19.94 -4.85 12.25
C LEU A 820 20.01 -5.92 13.34
N THR A 821 19.04 -5.97 14.22
CA THR A 821 18.92 -6.93 15.32
C THR A 821 18.21 -8.23 14.93
N ASN A 822 17.77 -8.37 13.67
CA ASN A 822 16.95 -9.51 13.22
C ASN A 822 15.76 -9.78 14.14
N GLN A 823 15.03 -8.73 14.51
CA GLN A 823 13.83 -8.85 15.33
C GLN A 823 12.70 -9.49 14.52
N ILE A 824 12.04 -10.49 15.10
CA ILE A 824 10.79 -11.03 14.55
C ILE A 824 9.65 -10.12 14.99
N GLY A 825 8.97 -9.49 14.04
CA GLY A 825 7.77 -8.68 14.25
C GLY A 825 6.68 -9.15 13.32
N LEU A 826 5.50 -9.49 13.81
CA LEU A 826 4.40 -9.93 12.96
C LEU A 826 3.69 -8.72 12.36
N THR A 827 3.39 -8.76 11.08
CA THR A 827 2.56 -7.76 10.40
C THR A 827 1.12 -8.23 10.29
N GLU A 828 0.94 -9.52 10.03
CA GLU A 828 -0.35 -10.15 9.80
C GLU A 828 -0.25 -11.63 10.21
N GLY A 829 -1.37 -12.23 10.58
CA GLY A 829 -1.45 -13.65 10.88
C GLY A 829 -2.80 -14.22 10.48
N ASN A 830 -2.91 -15.53 10.42
CA ASN A 830 -4.22 -16.16 10.30
C ASN A 830 -5.00 -15.90 11.59
N SER A 831 -6.23 -15.41 11.41
CA SER A 831 -7.20 -15.40 12.49
C SER A 831 -7.46 -16.83 12.98
N ARG A 832 -8.14 -16.98 14.09
CA ARG A 832 -8.50 -18.30 14.64
C ARG A 832 -9.35 -19.16 13.73
N ILE A 833 -9.94 -18.61 12.70
CA ILE A 833 -10.69 -19.32 11.68
C ILE A 833 -9.82 -20.39 11.00
N PHE A 834 -8.54 -20.08 10.76
CA PHE A 834 -7.61 -20.96 10.03
C PHE A 834 -6.62 -21.72 10.91
N GLY A 835 -6.62 -21.47 12.20
CA GLY A 835 -5.73 -22.14 13.11
C GLY A 835 -6.22 -22.03 14.53
N VAL A 836 -6.28 -23.16 15.21
CA VAL A 836 -6.56 -23.16 16.65
C VAL A 836 -5.36 -22.51 17.32
N ASN A 837 -5.55 -21.32 17.90
CA ASN A 837 -4.54 -20.75 18.76
C ASN A 837 -4.44 -21.62 20.02
N THR A 838 -3.41 -22.44 20.09
CA THR A 838 -3.13 -23.31 21.22
C THR A 838 -2.39 -22.58 22.35
N GLY A 839 -2.14 -21.27 22.21
CA GLY A 839 -1.37 -20.50 23.18
C GLY A 839 0.14 -20.77 23.08
N ILE A 840 0.83 -20.74 24.19
CA ILE A 840 2.29 -20.96 24.24
C ILE A 840 2.63 -22.36 23.72
N GLY A 841 3.55 -22.43 22.75
CA GLY A 841 3.94 -23.63 22.02
C GLY A 841 3.05 -23.97 20.83
N GLY A 842 1.94 -23.23 20.62
CA GLY A 842 1.07 -23.39 19.46
C GLY A 842 1.66 -22.82 18.18
N VAL A 843 1.15 -23.29 17.04
CA VAL A 843 1.56 -22.83 15.71
C VAL A 843 0.58 -21.81 15.19
N ILE A 844 1.09 -20.74 14.57
CA ILE A 844 0.34 -19.74 13.80
C ILE A 844 0.95 -19.62 12.42
N MET A 845 0.11 -19.44 11.41
CA MET A 845 0.54 -18.98 10.09
C MET A 845 0.53 -17.45 10.08
N ALA A 846 1.71 -16.83 9.97
CA ALA A 846 1.81 -15.37 10.03
C ALA A 846 2.92 -14.83 9.12
N ARG A 847 2.78 -13.56 8.74
CA ARG A 847 3.83 -12.79 8.07
C ARG A 847 4.65 -12.05 9.11
N SER A 848 5.96 -12.22 9.05
CA SER A 848 6.88 -11.38 9.81
C SER A 848 7.49 -10.32 8.91
N ILE A 849 7.97 -9.23 9.53
CA ILE A 849 8.86 -8.29 8.86
C ILE A 849 10.08 -9.04 8.30
N GLU A 850 10.72 -8.45 7.31
CA GLU A 850 11.92 -9.03 6.70
C GLU A 850 13.11 -9.00 7.66
N GLY A 851 14.06 -9.90 7.45
CA GLY A 851 15.33 -9.94 8.15
C GLY A 851 16.21 -8.73 7.83
N ARG A 852 17.41 -8.74 8.38
CA ARG A 852 18.38 -7.66 8.19
C ARG A 852 18.76 -7.50 6.72
N GLU A 853 18.65 -6.27 6.22
CA GLU A 853 19.14 -5.85 4.92
C GLU A 853 20.21 -4.78 5.08
N VAL A 854 21.18 -4.77 4.17
CA VAL A 854 22.20 -3.73 4.08
C VAL A 854 22.34 -3.32 2.62
N ASN A 855 22.23 -2.02 2.35
CA ASN A 855 22.44 -1.48 1.01
C ASN A 855 23.41 -0.31 1.00
N LEU A 856 24.06 -0.14 -0.15
CA LEU A 856 24.96 0.96 -0.46
C LEU A 856 24.44 1.66 -1.71
N GLN A 857 24.26 2.97 -1.63
CA GLN A 857 23.91 3.82 -2.76
C GLN A 857 25.02 4.83 -3.04
N ALA A 858 25.29 5.05 -4.30
CA ALA A 858 26.08 6.19 -4.78
C ALA A 858 25.23 7.01 -5.74
N LYS A 859 25.08 8.29 -5.48
CA LYS A 859 24.29 9.23 -6.28
C LYS A 859 25.16 10.42 -6.70
N TYR A 860 25.09 10.78 -7.99
CA TYR A 860 25.76 11.94 -8.57
C TYR A 860 24.71 12.93 -9.06
N SER A 861 24.82 14.19 -8.61
CA SER A 861 23.97 15.30 -9.02
C SER A 861 24.77 16.33 -9.83
N PHE A 862 24.23 16.88 -10.91
CA PHE A 862 24.90 17.81 -11.83
C PHE A 862 23.98 18.91 -12.34
#